data_225b75e93de9d45aff002c589d22f4b2
#
_entry.id   225b75e93de9d45aff002c589d22f4b2
#
_cell.length_a   1.000
_cell.length_b   1.000
_cell.length_c   1.000
_cell.angle_alpha   90.00
_cell.angle_beta   90.00
_cell.angle_gamma   90.00
#
_symmetry.space_group_name_H-M   'P 1'
#
loop_
_entity.id
_entity.type
_entity.pdbx_description
1 polymer ?
#
loop_
_entity_poly.entity_id
_entity_poly.type
_entity_poly.pdbx_seq_one_letter_code
_entity_poly.pdbx_strand_id
1 'polypeptide(L)'
;MQFKKLSLILLVLLGFQTFAQQKNNLAQFVDPLIGSAKHGHVFVGANVPFGAVQLGPNNIMEGWDWCSGYNYVSNTITGFAHTHLSGTGIGDLGDVSIMPATGKLIMDKGKTADGDGYLSKFSHNNEVAKAGYYSVLLDKYAIKAELTSTERVGFHKYSFEKNAQNPHIIIDLIEGIGWDAPVESSLKQVDETTIVGHRNSKGWANDQRLYFVIKLSQPIKNLILYDSTAVKSGKSLKGVKLKAAVEFASLNNQELQIKVALSPVSIENAILNLKTELPGWDFASTVKAADAKWNAALSKIKIDATDNTKKIFYTALYHTMVAPSLYNDVNKDYLGTDKQVYKNASFNNLTTFSLWDTYRAANPLFTIIHQDKISDVVNTMLAIYKQQGKLPVWHLMGSETNTMVGYHAVPVIVDAYLKGYRGFDVNLAYQAVKQSALQKTNGIEYIQQLKFIPSGKVEESVAKALEYAIDDYCIAMMAKALNKTEDYKYFSKRAQLYKEYFDKDVQFMRGKTEDGKWRSPFSPVAAKHRGDDYTEGNAWQYTWLVPQDVEGLIKLFGGDKPFLNKLDSLFIVPPGLDAGSSPDISGLIGNYAQGNEPGHHIPYLYAYAGQPWKTADLIRKIDREFYTAKPDGLCGNEDVGQMSAWYVFSSLGFYPVNPANGAYVFGTPLVKNARIELGSNKAFDVKVVNNSAENKYIQKIVLNGKAYNKSFLLHKTIMAGGNMDIYMGNKPSKTWGVKPADRPVSGK
;
A
#
# COMPACT_ATOMS: atom_id res chain seq x y z
N MET A 1 -54.22 -16.15 -23.80
CA MET A 1 -54.04 -15.65 -22.41
C MET A 1 -52.79 -16.19 -21.72
N GLN A 2 -52.25 -17.37 -22.09
CA GLN A 2 -51.03 -17.96 -21.47
C GLN A 2 -49.70 -17.24 -21.86
N PHE A 3 -49.57 -16.70 -23.06
CA PHE A 3 -48.35 -15.99 -23.50
C PHE A 3 -48.12 -14.65 -22.78
N LYS A 4 -49.14 -13.93 -22.38
CA LYS A 4 -49.00 -12.65 -21.61
C LYS A 4 -48.56 -12.87 -20.15
N LYS A 5 -48.89 -14.02 -19.54
CA LYS A 5 -48.46 -14.34 -18.18
C LYS A 5 -47.00 -14.77 -18.13
N LEU A 6 -46.46 -15.47 -19.17
CA LEU A 6 -45.07 -15.87 -19.23
C LEU A 6 -44.14 -14.65 -19.43
N SER A 7 -44.55 -13.68 -20.28
CA SER A 7 -43.75 -12.45 -20.48
C SER A 7 -43.70 -11.57 -19.23
N LEU A 8 -44.76 -11.54 -18.42
CA LEU A 8 -44.78 -10.77 -17.16
C LEU A 8 -43.90 -11.41 -16.09
N ILE A 9 -43.85 -12.74 -16.01
CA ILE A 9 -42.98 -13.49 -15.08
C ILE A 9 -41.51 -13.35 -15.48
N LEU A 10 -41.17 -13.35 -16.77
CA LEU A 10 -39.79 -13.14 -17.26
C LEU A 10 -39.30 -11.71 -17.01
N LEU A 11 -40.19 -10.69 -17.18
CA LEU A 11 -39.86 -9.30 -16.85
C LEU A 11 -39.69 -9.06 -15.35
N VAL A 12 -40.47 -9.74 -14.51
CA VAL A 12 -40.31 -9.68 -13.05
C VAL A 12 -39.03 -10.37 -12.60
N LEU A 13 -38.67 -11.52 -13.19
CA LEU A 13 -37.42 -12.22 -12.88
C LEU A 13 -36.19 -11.44 -13.35
N LEU A 14 -36.22 -10.78 -14.51
CA LEU A 14 -35.18 -9.90 -14.99
C LEU A 14 -35.04 -8.64 -14.11
N GLY A 15 -36.18 -8.09 -13.64
CA GLY A 15 -36.16 -6.98 -12.70
C GLY A 15 -35.56 -7.34 -11.34
N PHE A 16 -35.83 -8.53 -10.82
CA PHE A 16 -35.21 -9.02 -9.57
C PHE A 16 -33.74 -9.31 -9.72
N GLN A 17 -33.27 -9.79 -10.86
CA GLN A 17 -31.82 -9.99 -11.09
C GLN A 17 -31.05 -8.66 -11.17
N THR A 18 -31.62 -7.62 -11.80
CA THR A 18 -31.02 -6.28 -11.86
C THR A 18 -31.01 -5.61 -10.50
N PHE A 19 -32.06 -5.72 -9.70
CA PHE A 19 -32.11 -5.19 -8.33
C PHE A 19 -31.18 -5.95 -7.36
N ALA A 20 -31.01 -7.27 -7.51
CA ALA A 20 -30.10 -8.06 -6.69
C ALA A 20 -28.63 -7.75 -7.04
N GLN A 21 -28.31 -7.51 -8.31
CA GLN A 21 -26.96 -7.17 -8.76
C GLN A 21 -26.58 -5.75 -8.33
N GLN A 22 -27.51 -4.80 -8.30
CA GLN A 22 -27.27 -3.44 -7.83
C GLN A 22 -27.08 -3.35 -6.30
N LYS A 23 -27.66 -4.28 -5.52
CA LYS A 23 -27.52 -4.35 -4.05
C LYS A 23 -26.15 -4.84 -3.56
N ASN A 24 -25.33 -5.43 -4.42
CA ASN A 24 -24.03 -6.05 -4.08
C ASN A 24 -22.82 -5.39 -4.76
N ASN A 25 -22.98 -4.24 -5.42
CA ASN A 25 -21.85 -3.53 -6.03
C ASN A 25 -21.12 -2.69 -4.98
N LEU A 26 -20.07 -3.26 -4.35
CA LEU A 26 -19.27 -2.57 -3.34
C LEU A 26 -18.28 -1.58 -3.96
N ALA A 27 -17.87 -1.81 -5.20
CA ALA A 27 -16.98 -0.91 -5.93
C ALA A 27 -17.58 0.49 -6.12
N GLN A 28 -18.93 0.65 -6.05
CA GLN A 28 -19.58 1.95 -6.09
C GLN A 28 -19.22 2.87 -4.91
N PHE A 29 -18.75 2.31 -3.79
CA PHE A 29 -18.32 3.07 -2.61
C PHE A 29 -16.86 3.49 -2.69
N VAL A 30 -16.07 2.95 -3.62
CA VAL A 30 -14.65 3.29 -3.78
C VAL A 30 -14.54 4.66 -4.45
N ASP A 31 -13.80 5.55 -3.81
CA ASP A 31 -13.44 6.86 -4.35
C ASP A 31 -11.90 6.99 -4.37
N PRO A 32 -11.24 6.68 -5.49
CA PRO A 32 -9.78 6.77 -5.60
C PRO A 32 -9.21 8.17 -5.38
N LEU A 33 -10.05 9.20 -5.31
CA LEU A 33 -9.60 10.57 -5.01
C LEU A 33 -9.35 10.81 -3.51
N ILE A 34 -9.82 9.94 -2.61
CA ILE A 34 -9.51 10.05 -1.17
C ILE A 34 -8.01 9.80 -0.96
N GLY A 35 -7.29 10.79 -0.40
CA GLY A 35 -5.85 10.75 -0.17
C GLY A 35 -5.01 11.25 -1.36
N SER A 36 -5.64 11.77 -2.43
CA SER A 36 -4.93 12.30 -3.60
C SER A 36 -4.51 13.76 -3.47
N ALA A 37 -4.81 14.43 -2.35
CA ALA A 37 -4.32 15.76 -2.01
C ALA A 37 -3.50 15.73 -0.73
N LYS A 38 -2.67 16.73 -0.53
CA LYS A 38 -1.72 16.80 0.59
C LYS A 38 -0.85 15.53 0.63
N HIS A 39 -0.59 15.00 1.82
CA HIS A 39 0.41 13.96 2.06
C HIS A 39 -0.09 12.52 1.88
N GLY A 40 -1.29 12.28 1.32
CA GLY A 40 -1.78 10.90 1.13
C GLY A 40 -1.07 10.15 0.00
N HIS A 41 -0.65 10.85 -1.05
CA HIS A 41 0.14 10.36 -2.20
C HIS A 41 -0.46 9.13 -2.90
N VAL A 42 -1.78 8.94 -2.85
CA VAL A 42 -2.42 7.76 -3.45
C VAL A 42 -2.45 7.83 -4.97
N PHE A 43 -2.38 6.67 -5.60
CA PHE A 43 -2.59 6.51 -7.03
C PHE A 43 -4.03 6.83 -7.44
N VAL A 44 -4.19 7.63 -8.50
CA VAL A 44 -5.47 7.90 -9.16
C VAL A 44 -5.43 7.38 -10.60
N GLY A 45 -6.33 6.46 -10.93
CA GLY A 45 -6.34 5.88 -12.28
C GLY A 45 -7.12 4.57 -12.35
N ALA A 46 -6.84 3.81 -13.39
CA ALA A 46 -7.43 2.51 -13.66
C ALA A 46 -6.44 1.38 -13.39
N ASN A 47 -6.83 0.45 -12.52
CA ASN A 47 -6.08 -0.77 -12.21
C ASN A 47 -7.03 -1.91 -11.83
N VAL A 48 -6.51 -3.10 -11.67
CA VAL A 48 -7.21 -4.22 -11.04
C VAL A 48 -6.48 -4.66 -9.79
N PRO A 49 -7.11 -5.38 -8.83
CA PRO A 49 -6.45 -5.79 -7.60
C PRO A 49 -5.11 -6.47 -7.85
N PHE A 50 -4.04 -5.97 -7.24
CA PHE A 50 -2.67 -6.47 -7.36
C PHE A 50 -2.11 -6.51 -8.80
N GLY A 51 -2.67 -5.77 -9.76
CA GLY A 51 -2.24 -5.75 -11.16
C GLY A 51 -0.85 -5.12 -11.33
N ALA A 52 -0.15 -5.49 -12.40
CA ALA A 52 1.13 -4.90 -12.81
C ALA A 52 0.96 -3.50 -13.41
N VAL A 53 -0.24 -3.19 -13.91
CA VAL A 53 -0.56 -1.89 -14.53
C VAL A 53 -1.33 -1.01 -13.55
N GLN A 54 -0.80 0.19 -13.32
CA GLN A 54 -1.47 1.33 -12.68
C GLN A 54 -1.54 2.44 -13.75
N LEU A 55 -2.62 2.43 -14.54
CA LEU A 55 -2.80 3.38 -15.65
C LEU A 55 -3.51 4.65 -15.17
N GLY A 56 -2.80 5.76 -15.12
CA GLY A 56 -3.34 7.00 -14.60
C GLY A 56 -2.75 8.28 -15.19
N PRO A 57 -3.36 9.43 -14.90
CA PRO A 57 -2.85 10.72 -15.30
C PRO A 57 -1.62 11.14 -14.52
N ASN A 58 -0.67 11.80 -15.20
CA ASN A 58 0.40 12.58 -14.58
C ASN A 58 0.10 14.07 -14.66
N ASN A 59 0.39 14.80 -13.59
CA ASN A 59 0.36 16.25 -13.54
C ASN A 59 1.77 16.86 -13.74
N ILE A 60 1.85 18.19 -13.82
CA ILE A 60 3.11 18.89 -13.58
C ILE A 60 3.50 18.67 -12.13
N MET A 61 4.72 18.20 -11.88
CA MET A 61 5.23 18.00 -10.52
C MET A 61 5.60 19.35 -9.89
N GLU A 62 4.93 19.72 -8.80
CA GLU A 62 5.14 20.98 -8.09
C GLU A 62 5.77 20.80 -6.70
N GLY A 63 6.19 19.59 -6.35
CA GLY A 63 6.84 19.29 -5.08
C GLY A 63 6.62 17.86 -4.59
N TRP A 64 6.83 17.67 -3.29
CA TRP A 64 6.77 16.37 -2.64
C TRP A 64 5.39 15.70 -2.74
N ASP A 65 4.30 16.47 -2.65
CA ASP A 65 2.94 15.93 -2.69
C ASP A 65 2.51 15.35 -4.05
N TRP A 66 3.40 15.35 -5.07
CA TRP A 66 3.18 14.73 -6.38
C TRP A 66 3.88 13.36 -6.53
N CYS A 67 4.29 12.69 -5.44
CA CYS A 67 5.02 11.41 -5.49
C CYS A 67 4.28 10.29 -6.25
N SER A 68 2.94 10.31 -6.32
CA SER A 68 2.16 9.36 -7.12
C SER A 68 1.99 9.79 -8.59
N GLY A 69 2.57 10.92 -9.01
CA GLY A 69 2.37 11.52 -10.35
C GLY A 69 1.10 12.37 -10.48
N TYR A 70 0.13 12.23 -9.57
CA TYR A 70 -1.11 12.99 -9.52
C TYR A 70 -1.30 13.66 -8.17
N ASN A 71 -1.78 14.91 -8.18
CA ASN A 71 -2.26 15.58 -6.98
C ASN A 71 -3.57 16.32 -7.30
N TYR A 72 -4.60 16.16 -6.47
CA TYR A 72 -5.94 16.73 -6.68
C TYR A 72 -5.96 18.25 -6.83
N VAL A 73 -4.98 18.98 -6.28
CA VAL A 73 -4.92 20.45 -6.41
C VAL A 73 -4.46 20.89 -7.81
N SER A 74 -3.91 19.99 -8.62
CA SER A 74 -3.46 20.28 -9.98
C SER A 74 -4.62 20.33 -10.96
N ASN A 75 -4.50 21.20 -11.95
CA ASN A 75 -5.47 21.34 -13.04
C ASN A 75 -4.87 21.00 -14.42
N THR A 76 -3.74 20.26 -14.45
CA THR A 76 -3.03 19.92 -15.69
C THR A 76 -2.85 18.42 -15.80
N ILE A 77 -2.87 17.89 -17.04
CA ILE A 77 -2.48 16.52 -17.37
C ILE A 77 -1.38 16.60 -18.42
N THR A 78 -0.26 15.90 -18.14
CA THR A 78 0.89 15.80 -19.04
C THR A 78 0.87 14.54 -19.88
N GLY A 79 0.06 13.57 -19.53
CA GLY A 79 -0.13 12.28 -20.19
C GLY A 79 -0.68 11.22 -19.24
N PHE A 80 -0.88 10.03 -19.76
CA PHE A 80 -1.37 8.86 -19.02
C PHE A 80 -0.28 7.79 -19.02
N ALA A 81 0.37 7.59 -17.87
CA ALA A 81 1.43 6.60 -17.68
C ALA A 81 0.87 5.27 -17.16
N HIS A 82 1.62 4.19 -17.31
CA HIS A 82 1.16 2.82 -17.08
C HIS A 82 1.66 2.23 -15.75
N THR A 83 2.58 2.91 -15.06
CA THR A 83 3.14 2.50 -13.78
C THR A 83 3.14 3.68 -12.81
N HIS A 84 2.63 3.46 -11.59
CA HIS A 84 2.58 4.44 -10.52
C HIS A 84 2.80 3.76 -9.18
N LEU A 85 3.38 4.49 -8.23
CA LEU A 85 3.36 4.14 -6.82
C LEU A 85 2.09 4.70 -6.16
N SER A 86 1.70 4.15 -5.05
CA SER A 86 0.58 4.64 -4.24
C SER A 86 1.00 4.76 -2.78
N GLY A 87 0.87 5.98 -2.24
CA GLY A 87 1.09 6.26 -0.83
C GLY A 87 2.55 6.45 -0.42
N THR A 88 3.50 6.45 -1.33
CA THR A 88 4.93 6.57 -0.97
C THR A 88 5.40 8.01 -0.86
N GLY A 89 6.34 8.29 0.07
CA GLY A 89 7.00 9.59 0.20
C GLY A 89 8.10 9.84 -0.83
N ILE A 90 8.38 8.89 -1.73
CA ILE A 90 9.35 9.01 -2.82
C ILE A 90 8.63 8.72 -4.13
N GLY A 91 8.74 9.64 -5.10
CA GLY A 91 8.21 9.44 -6.44
C GLY A 91 9.17 8.63 -7.31
N ASP A 92 8.61 7.68 -8.06
CA ASP A 92 9.31 6.85 -9.04
C ASP A 92 8.34 6.33 -10.09
N LEU A 93 8.83 5.64 -11.12
CA LEU A 93 8.05 5.05 -12.20
C LEU A 93 7.51 6.11 -13.20
N GLY A 94 6.27 5.95 -13.70
CA GLY A 94 5.68 6.83 -14.71
C GLY A 94 5.95 6.38 -16.15
N ASP A 95 6.13 5.08 -16.35
CA ASP A 95 6.55 4.52 -17.62
C ASP A 95 5.49 4.62 -18.72
N VAL A 96 5.96 4.83 -19.93
CA VAL A 96 5.19 4.79 -21.19
C VAL A 96 3.99 5.73 -21.12
N SER A 97 4.27 7.03 -21.01
CA SER A 97 3.21 8.05 -20.98
C SER A 97 2.66 8.29 -22.39
N ILE A 98 1.34 8.34 -22.52
CA ILE A 98 0.63 8.61 -23.78
C ILE A 98 -0.28 9.82 -23.60
N MET A 99 -0.13 10.82 -24.49
CA MET A 99 -0.97 12.01 -24.53
C MET A 99 -1.66 12.13 -25.89
N PRO A 100 -3.01 12.09 -25.97
CA PRO A 100 -3.75 12.37 -27.21
C PRO A 100 -3.82 13.87 -27.43
N ALA A 101 -3.72 14.28 -28.71
CA ALA A 101 -3.76 15.68 -29.10
C ALA A 101 -4.33 15.87 -30.52
N THR A 102 -4.60 17.13 -30.88
CA THR A 102 -5.05 17.56 -32.19
C THR A 102 -4.32 18.82 -32.62
N GLY A 103 -4.41 19.16 -33.91
CA GLY A 103 -3.86 20.39 -34.48
C GLY A 103 -2.35 20.31 -34.72
N LYS A 104 -1.63 21.37 -34.36
CA LYS A 104 -0.18 21.44 -34.56
C LYS A 104 0.54 20.43 -33.68
N LEU A 105 1.42 19.63 -34.27
CA LEU A 105 2.27 18.72 -33.50
C LEU A 105 3.28 19.51 -32.67
N ILE A 106 3.29 19.25 -31.36
CA ILE A 106 4.20 19.84 -30.38
C ILE A 106 4.85 18.69 -29.61
N MET A 107 6.19 18.61 -29.60
CA MET A 107 6.95 17.57 -28.91
C MET A 107 7.39 18.01 -27.51
N ASP A 108 7.33 19.30 -27.20
CA ASP A 108 7.59 19.81 -25.84
C ASP A 108 6.34 19.62 -24.96
N LYS A 109 6.55 19.13 -23.76
CA LYS A 109 5.50 18.95 -22.75
C LYS A 109 4.87 20.29 -22.33
N GLY A 110 5.69 21.31 -22.24
CA GLY A 110 5.34 22.59 -21.60
C GLY A 110 5.62 22.59 -20.10
N LYS A 111 5.60 23.78 -19.53
CA LYS A 111 5.89 24.01 -18.09
C LYS A 111 4.71 24.56 -17.29
N THR A 112 3.71 25.09 -17.99
CA THR A 112 2.54 25.71 -17.36
C THR A 112 1.28 25.34 -18.12
N ALA A 113 0.15 25.42 -17.45
CA ALA A 113 -1.17 25.12 -18.01
C ALA A 113 -1.54 25.97 -19.25
N ASP A 114 -1.05 27.20 -19.32
CA ASP A 114 -1.31 28.15 -20.42
C ASP A 114 -0.15 28.23 -21.42
N GLY A 115 0.85 27.35 -21.30
CA GLY A 115 2.03 27.34 -22.14
C GLY A 115 1.83 26.65 -23.50
N ASP A 116 2.85 26.75 -24.34
CA ASP A 116 2.86 26.22 -25.74
C ASP A 116 3.10 24.70 -25.84
N GLY A 117 3.20 23.97 -24.73
CA GLY A 117 3.46 22.51 -24.69
C GLY A 117 2.24 21.67 -25.08
N TYR A 118 2.44 20.35 -25.14
CA TYR A 118 1.33 19.41 -25.43
C TYR A 118 0.45 19.09 -24.21
N LEU A 119 0.82 19.46 -22.99
CA LEU A 119 -0.03 19.25 -21.82
C LEU A 119 -1.40 19.94 -21.98
N SER A 120 -2.41 19.44 -21.25
CA SER A 120 -3.76 20.01 -21.26
C SER A 120 -4.21 20.41 -19.87
N LYS A 121 -4.98 21.48 -19.78
CA LYS A 121 -5.85 21.74 -18.63
C LYS A 121 -6.97 20.70 -18.55
N PHE A 122 -7.49 20.51 -17.35
CA PHE A 122 -8.71 19.76 -17.08
C PHE A 122 -9.46 20.37 -15.89
N SER A 123 -10.71 19.93 -15.72
CA SER A 123 -11.55 20.30 -14.58
C SER A 123 -12.04 19.03 -13.89
N HIS A 124 -12.00 19.01 -12.55
CA HIS A 124 -12.57 17.92 -11.75
C HIS A 124 -14.08 17.72 -11.97
N ASN A 125 -14.80 18.73 -12.50
CA ASN A 125 -16.21 18.58 -12.89
C ASN A 125 -16.38 17.60 -14.07
N ASN A 126 -15.33 17.39 -14.86
CA ASN A 126 -15.29 16.51 -16.02
C ASN A 126 -14.35 15.31 -15.80
N GLU A 127 -14.00 15.03 -14.53
CA GLU A 127 -13.17 13.91 -14.12
C GLU A 127 -14.01 12.85 -13.39
N VAL A 128 -13.75 11.59 -13.69
CA VAL A 128 -14.36 10.46 -12.99
C VAL A 128 -13.29 9.44 -12.66
N ALA A 129 -13.09 9.18 -11.36
CA ALA A 129 -12.25 8.13 -10.86
C ALA A 129 -13.10 7.06 -10.15
N LYS A 130 -12.92 5.79 -10.53
CA LYS A 130 -13.60 4.63 -9.93
C LYS A 130 -12.64 3.44 -9.88
N ALA A 131 -12.90 2.47 -9.05
CA ALA A 131 -12.16 1.21 -9.07
C ALA A 131 -12.18 0.61 -10.49
N GLY A 132 -11.00 0.48 -11.12
CA GLY A 132 -10.84 -0.09 -12.46
C GLY A 132 -11.18 0.81 -13.63
N TYR A 133 -11.53 2.07 -13.40
CA TYR A 133 -11.88 3.02 -14.46
C TYR A 133 -11.51 4.46 -14.11
N TYR A 134 -10.99 5.19 -15.10
CA TYR A 134 -10.74 6.62 -15.01
C TYR A 134 -11.21 7.32 -16.29
N SER A 135 -11.74 8.53 -16.19
CA SER A 135 -11.97 9.37 -17.37
C SER A 135 -11.85 10.86 -17.05
N VAL A 136 -11.45 11.64 -18.07
CA VAL A 136 -11.31 13.08 -17.98
C VAL A 136 -11.49 13.73 -19.35
N LEU A 137 -11.95 14.98 -19.36
CA LEU A 137 -11.93 15.83 -20.56
C LEU A 137 -10.63 16.65 -20.57
N LEU A 138 -9.86 16.53 -21.65
CA LEU A 138 -8.67 17.35 -21.92
C LEU A 138 -9.11 18.64 -22.61
N ASP A 139 -9.17 19.73 -21.86
CA ASP A 139 -9.80 20.99 -22.29
C ASP A 139 -9.13 21.60 -23.53
N LYS A 140 -7.78 21.53 -23.62
CA LYS A 140 -7.01 22.09 -24.75
C LYS A 140 -7.40 21.47 -26.11
N TYR A 141 -7.77 20.21 -26.09
CA TYR A 141 -8.00 19.42 -27.32
C TYR A 141 -9.45 18.99 -27.47
N ALA A 142 -10.31 19.27 -26.49
CA ALA A 142 -11.67 18.76 -26.39
C ALA A 142 -11.74 17.23 -26.59
N ILE A 143 -10.76 16.50 -26.04
CA ILE A 143 -10.67 15.04 -26.13
C ILE A 143 -11.13 14.45 -24.80
N LYS A 144 -12.13 13.56 -24.84
CA LYS A 144 -12.46 12.72 -23.71
C LYS A 144 -11.54 11.51 -23.68
N ALA A 145 -10.74 11.40 -22.63
CA ALA A 145 -9.92 10.23 -22.33
C ALA A 145 -10.64 9.31 -21.36
N GLU A 146 -10.70 8.02 -21.67
CA GLU A 146 -11.25 6.95 -20.82
C GLU A 146 -10.22 5.84 -20.70
N LEU A 147 -9.98 5.35 -19.49
CA LEU A 147 -8.94 4.36 -19.15
C LEU A 147 -9.53 3.20 -18.38
N THR A 148 -9.06 1.99 -18.67
CA THR A 148 -9.28 0.77 -17.87
C THR A 148 -8.07 -0.15 -18.03
N SER A 149 -8.03 -1.27 -17.31
CA SER A 149 -6.92 -2.22 -17.43
C SER A 149 -7.32 -3.67 -17.17
N THR A 150 -6.44 -4.57 -17.59
CA THR A 150 -6.32 -5.93 -17.05
C THR A 150 -5.13 -5.98 -16.09
N GLU A 151 -4.63 -7.16 -15.73
CA GLU A 151 -3.47 -7.26 -14.84
C GLU A 151 -2.20 -6.65 -15.45
N ARG A 152 -1.97 -6.83 -16.76
CA ARG A 152 -0.73 -6.45 -17.46
C ARG A 152 -0.95 -5.54 -18.66
N VAL A 153 -2.20 -5.18 -18.96
CA VAL A 153 -2.53 -4.36 -20.13
C VAL A 153 -3.35 -3.16 -19.75
N GLY A 154 -2.83 -1.96 -20.04
CA GLY A 154 -3.59 -0.73 -20.01
C GLY A 154 -4.42 -0.58 -21.28
N PHE A 155 -5.66 -0.09 -21.15
CA PHE A 155 -6.58 0.11 -22.25
C PHE A 155 -7.13 1.52 -22.25
N HIS A 156 -6.80 2.30 -23.27
CA HIS A 156 -7.25 3.66 -23.46
C HIS A 156 -8.33 3.72 -24.52
N LYS A 157 -9.28 4.64 -24.35
CA LYS A 157 -10.23 5.06 -25.36
C LYS A 157 -10.27 6.59 -25.38
N TYR A 158 -9.98 7.17 -26.54
CA TYR A 158 -9.99 8.61 -26.76
C TYR A 158 -11.09 8.97 -27.75
N SER A 159 -12.01 9.85 -27.34
CA SER A 159 -13.07 10.37 -28.19
C SER A 159 -12.73 11.80 -28.59
N PHE A 160 -12.70 12.05 -29.89
CA PHE A 160 -12.34 13.32 -30.51
C PHE A 160 -13.57 14.05 -31.01
N GLU A 161 -13.49 15.36 -31.16
CA GLU A 161 -14.53 16.11 -31.84
C GLU A 161 -14.61 15.75 -33.34
N LYS A 162 -15.81 15.90 -33.93
CA LYS A 162 -16.10 15.51 -35.33
C LYS A 162 -15.14 16.12 -36.35
N ASN A 163 -14.66 17.34 -36.10
CA ASN A 163 -13.81 18.08 -37.03
C ASN A 163 -12.36 18.22 -36.53
N ALA A 164 -11.93 17.34 -35.64
CA ALA A 164 -10.57 17.36 -35.12
C ALA A 164 -9.55 17.28 -36.21
N GLN A 165 -8.68 18.31 -36.28
CA GLN A 165 -7.63 18.40 -37.31
C GLN A 165 -6.37 17.69 -36.82
N ASN A 166 -5.74 16.92 -37.70
CA ASN A 166 -4.50 16.20 -37.41
C ASN A 166 -4.53 15.45 -36.06
N PRO A 167 -5.44 14.46 -35.87
CA PRO A 167 -5.47 13.69 -34.65
C PRO A 167 -4.18 12.87 -34.50
N HIS A 168 -3.56 12.96 -33.32
CA HIS A 168 -2.29 12.26 -33.06
C HIS A 168 -2.17 11.91 -31.57
N ILE A 169 -1.22 11.04 -31.26
CA ILE A 169 -0.78 10.77 -29.90
C ILE A 169 0.70 11.06 -29.77
N ILE A 170 1.11 11.46 -28.58
CA ILE A 170 2.51 11.58 -28.19
C ILE A 170 2.81 10.43 -27.22
N ILE A 171 3.83 9.65 -27.55
CA ILE A 171 4.40 8.61 -26.69
C ILE A 171 5.65 9.23 -26.06
N ASP A 172 5.65 9.39 -24.75
CA ASP A 172 6.77 9.98 -24.02
C ASP A 172 7.45 8.90 -23.16
N LEU A 173 8.74 8.66 -23.45
CA LEU A 173 9.62 7.77 -22.65
C LEU A 173 10.67 8.58 -21.88
N ILE A 174 10.60 9.92 -21.89
CA ILE A 174 11.54 10.79 -21.17
C ILE A 174 11.05 11.02 -19.73
N GLU A 175 9.78 11.38 -19.60
CA GLU A 175 9.21 11.76 -18.31
C GLU A 175 9.03 10.54 -17.41
N GLY A 176 9.54 10.67 -16.19
CA GLY A 176 9.27 9.81 -15.05
C GLY A 176 8.65 10.61 -13.91
N ILE A 177 8.27 9.94 -12.84
CA ILE A 177 7.75 10.56 -11.61
C ILE A 177 8.91 10.67 -10.62
N GLY A 178 9.07 11.84 -9.97
CA GLY A 178 10.05 12.03 -8.90
C GLY A 178 11.49 11.80 -9.34
N TRP A 179 12.12 10.74 -8.87
CA TRP A 179 13.53 10.45 -9.15
C TRP A 179 13.77 9.63 -10.40
N ASP A 180 12.72 9.10 -11.01
CA ASP A 180 12.85 8.26 -12.21
C ASP A 180 13.38 9.04 -13.41
N ALA A 181 14.36 8.49 -14.10
CA ALA A 181 14.90 8.99 -15.35
C ALA A 181 15.34 7.85 -16.27
N PRO A 182 15.07 7.93 -17.59
CA PRO A 182 15.47 6.89 -18.53
C PRO A 182 17.00 6.81 -18.64
N VAL A 183 17.52 5.60 -18.75
CA VAL A 183 18.93 5.32 -19.04
C VAL A 183 19.12 4.70 -20.43
N GLU A 184 18.12 3.96 -20.90
CA GLU A 184 18.05 3.45 -22.28
C GLU A 184 16.59 3.25 -22.66
N SER A 185 16.22 3.65 -23.86
CA SER A 185 14.88 3.44 -24.41
C SER A 185 14.94 3.05 -25.87
N SER A 186 13.90 2.39 -26.35
CA SER A 186 13.72 2.12 -27.77
C SER A 186 12.26 2.21 -28.20
N LEU A 187 12.04 2.57 -29.45
CA LEU A 187 10.75 2.56 -30.12
C LEU A 187 10.93 1.95 -31.51
N LYS A 188 10.03 1.05 -31.90
CA LYS A 188 10.04 0.43 -33.23
C LYS A 188 8.61 0.15 -33.69
N GLN A 189 8.24 0.70 -34.83
CA GLN A 189 7.03 0.30 -35.56
C GLN A 189 7.27 -1.07 -36.21
N VAL A 190 6.46 -2.05 -35.93
CA VAL A 190 6.58 -3.43 -36.46
C VAL A 190 5.56 -3.74 -37.56
N ASP A 191 4.39 -3.12 -37.48
CA ASP A 191 3.34 -3.17 -38.50
C ASP A 191 2.56 -1.83 -38.53
N GLU A 192 1.48 -1.78 -39.32
CA GLU A 192 0.65 -0.57 -39.48
C GLU A 192 -0.04 -0.09 -38.20
N THR A 193 -0.14 -0.92 -37.20
CA THR A 193 -0.89 -0.63 -35.96
C THR A 193 -0.11 -0.97 -34.67
N THR A 194 1.16 -1.37 -34.80
CA THR A 194 1.92 -1.88 -33.66
C THR A 194 3.27 -1.18 -33.50
N ILE A 195 3.52 -0.67 -32.30
CA ILE A 195 4.81 -0.15 -31.86
C ILE A 195 5.26 -0.99 -30.68
N VAL A 196 6.54 -1.37 -30.66
CA VAL A 196 7.17 -2.07 -29.56
C VAL A 196 8.37 -1.27 -29.07
N GLY A 197 8.77 -1.51 -27.83
CA GLY A 197 9.94 -0.86 -27.30
C GLY A 197 10.29 -1.34 -25.88
N HIS A 198 11.27 -0.65 -25.32
CA HIS A 198 11.61 -0.77 -23.91
C HIS A 198 11.95 0.60 -23.33
N ARG A 199 11.82 0.73 -22.04
CA ARG A 199 12.29 1.85 -21.23
C ARG A 199 13.01 1.28 -20.02
N ASN A 200 14.32 1.42 -19.99
CA ASN A 200 15.10 1.14 -18.80
C ASN A 200 15.36 2.48 -18.09
N SER A 201 15.14 2.51 -16.80
CA SER A 201 15.25 3.73 -16.02
C SER A 201 16.01 3.51 -14.71
N LYS A 202 16.36 4.61 -14.09
CA LYS A 202 17.01 4.68 -12.79
C LYS A 202 16.39 5.80 -11.99
N GLY A 203 16.01 5.47 -10.78
CA GLY A 203 15.45 6.39 -9.79
C GLY A 203 15.66 5.80 -8.41
N TRP A 204 14.60 5.73 -7.62
CA TRP A 204 14.55 4.96 -6.40
C TRP A 204 14.78 3.47 -6.69
N ALA A 205 14.09 2.91 -7.69
CA ALA A 205 14.49 1.67 -8.33
C ALA A 205 15.77 1.91 -9.15
N ASN A 206 16.92 1.42 -8.71
CA ASN A 206 18.23 1.75 -9.27
C ASN A 206 18.54 1.11 -10.63
N ASP A 207 17.78 0.11 -11.06
CA ASP A 207 17.85 -0.56 -12.38
C ASP A 207 16.48 -1.16 -12.69
N GLN A 208 15.57 -0.35 -13.21
CA GLN A 208 14.26 -0.78 -13.70
C GLN A 208 14.36 -1.12 -15.18
N ARG A 209 13.75 -2.25 -15.56
CA ARG A 209 13.67 -2.69 -16.96
C ARG A 209 12.23 -2.96 -17.32
N LEU A 210 11.74 -2.27 -18.33
CA LEU A 210 10.36 -2.39 -18.77
C LEU A 210 10.31 -2.51 -20.30
N TYR A 211 9.69 -3.57 -20.79
CA TYR A 211 9.38 -3.81 -22.18
C TYR A 211 7.89 -3.62 -22.40
N PHE A 212 7.53 -3.11 -23.59
CA PHE A 212 6.13 -2.85 -23.90
C PHE A 212 5.77 -3.12 -25.36
N VAL A 213 4.48 -3.34 -25.58
CA VAL A 213 3.83 -3.31 -26.87
C VAL A 213 2.65 -2.35 -26.84
N ILE A 214 2.59 -1.44 -27.80
CA ILE A 214 1.46 -0.53 -28.03
C ILE A 214 0.72 -1.02 -29.27
N LYS A 215 -0.55 -1.36 -29.13
CA LYS A 215 -1.43 -1.75 -30.24
C LYS A 215 -2.51 -0.68 -30.42
N LEU A 216 -2.64 -0.20 -31.64
CA LEU A 216 -3.55 0.87 -32.04
C LEU A 216 -4.74 0.30 -32.80
N SER A 217 -5.94 0.86 -32.60
CA SER A 217 -7.16 0.47 -33.32
C SER A 217 -7.22 1.03 -34.75
N GLN A 218 -6.36 1.99 -35.08
CA GLN A 218 -6.29 2.67 -36.34
C GLN A 218 -4.87 2.56 -36.93
N PRO A 219 -4.71 2.53 -38.27
CA PRO A 219 -3.39 2.48 -38.89
C PRO A 219 -2.62 3.79 -38.69
N ILE A 220 -1.31 3.65 -38.51
CA ILE A 220 -0.35 4.73 -38.40
C ILE A 220 -0.20 5.38 -39.77
N LYS A 221 -0.53 6.66 -39.91
CA LYS A 221 -0.25 7.45 -41.12
C LYS A 221 1.21 7.86 -41.17
N ASN A 222 1.69 8.49 -40.09
CA ASN A 222 3.08 8.91 -39.92
C ASN A 222 3.57 8.57 -38.52
N LEU A 223 4.79 8.05 -38.41
CA LEU A 223 5.52 7.92 -37.17
C LEU A 223 6.66 8.93 -37.16
N ILE A 224 6.66 9.85 -36.23
CA ILE A 224 7.67 10.90 -36.06
C ILE A 224 8.44 10.57 -34.79
N LEU A 225 9.71 10.22 -34.94
CA LEU A 225 10.61 9.87 -33.85
C LEU A 225 11.42 11.10 -33.41
N TYR A 226 11.69 11.22 -32.09
CA TYR A 226 12.39 12.37 -31.52
C TYR A 226 13.32 11.93 -30.37
N ASP A 227 14.57 12.44 -30.39
CA ASP A 227 15.61 12.09 -29.40
C ASP A 227 15.93 13.22 -28.42
N SER A 228 15.01 14.12 -28.15
CA SER A 228 15.16 15.36 -27.37
C SER A 228 15.99 16.47 -28.05
N THR A 229 16.64 16.21 -29.15
CA THR A 229 17.45 17.21 -29.89
C THR A 229 16.85 17.50 -31.26
N ALA A 230 16.38 16.48 -31.98
CA ALA A 230 15.85 16.59 -33.33
C ALA A 230 14.89 15.45 -33.67
N VAL A 231 14.06 15.71 -34.69
CA VAL A 231 13.28 14.66 -35.36
C VAL A 231 14.22 13.73 -36.11
N LYS A 232 13.99 12.43 -36.01
CA LYS A 232 14.73 11.36 -36.68
C LYS A 232 13.86 10.67 -37.72
N SER A 233 14.46 10.32 -38.85
CA SER A 233 13.80 9.54 -39.91
C SER A 233 13.83 8.04 -39.59
N GLY A 234 12.83 7.29 -40.08
CA GLY A 234 12.78 5.84 -40.02
C GLY A 234 11.65 5.31 -39.14
N LYS A 235 11.61 3.99 -38.99
CA LYS A 235 10.57 3.28 -38.21
C LYS A 235 11.08 2.78 -36.86
N SER A 236 12.31 3.07 -36.49
CA SER A 236 12.89 2.67 -35.20
C SER A 236 13.91 3.70 -34.72
N LEU A 237 13.98 3.85 -33.40
CA LEU A 237 14.94 4.70 -32.70
C LEU A 237 15.35 4.05 -31.40
N LYS A 238 16.63 4.10 -31.06
CA LYS A 238 17.20 3.72 -29.77
C LYS A 238 18.02 4.89 -29.24
N GLY A 239 17.91 5.15 -27.95
CA GLY A 239 18.60 6.25 -27.26
C GLY A 239 18.17 6.34 -25.81
N VAL A 240 18.44 7.48 -25.16
CA VAL A 240 18.06 7.68 -23.76
C VAL A 240 16.71 8.43 -23.67
N LYS A 241 16.65 9.62 -24.24
CA LYS A 241 15.48 10.52 -24.13
C LYS A 241 14.66 10.50 -25.40
N LEU A 242 13.73 9.56 -25.48
CA LEU A 242 12.93 9.32 -26.68
C LEU A 242 11.47 9.73 -26.51
N LYS A 243 10.93 10.32 -27.58
CA LYS A 243 9.49 10.49 -27.79
C LYS A 243 9.12 10.03 -29.19
N ALA A 244 7.85 9.75 -29.37
CA ALA A 244 7.29 9.58 -30.71
C ALA A 244 5.94 10.30 -30.79
N ALA A 245 5.64 10.82 -31.99
CA ALA A 245 4.28 11.19 -32.35
C ALA A 245 3.75 10.21 -33.41
N VAL A 246 2.51 9.78 -33.22
CA VAL A 246 1.79 8.92 -34.16
C VAL A 246 0.61 9.72 -34.70
N GLU A 247 0.66 10.07 -35.98
CA GLU A 247 -0.42 10.75 -36.69
C GLU A 247 -1.35 9.76 -37.39
N PHE A 248 -2.64 10.06 -37.39
CA PHE A 248 -3.69 9.28 -38.04
C PHE A 248 -4.27 10.05 -39.24
N ALA A 249 -4.61 9.34 -40.33
CA ALA A 249 -5.23 9.98 -41.50
C ALA A 249 -6.67 10.43 -41.19
N SER A 250 -7.41 9.56 -40.51
CA SER A 250 -8.78 9.79 -40.01
C SER A 250 -9.04 8.82 -38.85
N LEU A 251 -10.03 9.11 -38.08
CA LEU A 251 -10.46 8.25 -36.98
C LEU A 251 -11.88 7.73 -37.27
N ASN A 252 -12.04 6.40 -37.24
CA ASN A 252 -13.35 5.78 -37.35
C ASN A 252 -14.22 6.18 -36.16
N ASN A 253 -15.43 6.69 -36.40
CA ASN A 253 -16.34 7.17 -35.38
C ASN A 253 -15.74 8.20 -34.42
N GLN A 254 -14.73 8.97 -34.84
CA GLN A 254 -13.97 9.93 -34.01
C GLN A 254 -13.34 9.27 -32.78
N GLU A 255 -13.05 7.97 -32.82
CA GLU A 255 -12.51 7.21 -31.69
C GLU A 255 -11.15 6.58 -32.00
N LEU A 256 -10.25 6.65 -31.04
CA LEU A 256 -8.98 5.92 -31.04
C LEU A 256 -8.92 5.07 -29.78
N GLN A 257 -8.72 3.76 -29.94
CA GLN A 257 -8.43 2.85 -28.87
C GLN A 257 -6.96 2.42 -28.90
N ILE A 258 -6.34 2.31 -27.72
CA ILE A 258 -4.93 1.94 -27.57
C ILE A 258 -4.80 0.92 -26.45
N LYS A 259 -4.09 -0.16 -26.70
CA LYS A 259 -3.70 -1.13 -25.68
C LYS A 259 -2.21 -1.07 -25.48
N VAL A 260 -1.77 -1.04 -24.23
CA VAL A 260 -0.36 -1.08 -23.86
C VAL A 260 -0.14 -2.23 -22.90
N ALA A 261 0.56 -3.25 -23.34
CA ALA A 261 0.96 -4.35 -22.45
C ALA A 261 2.41 -4.17 -22.02
N LEU A 262 2.65 -4.50 -20.77
CA LEU A 262 3.94 -4.39 -20.09
C LEU A 262 4.53 -5.78 -19.83
N SER A 263 5.86 -5.85 -19.78
CA SER A 263 6.62 -7.02 -19.33
C SER A 263 7.93 -6.58 -18.69
N PRO A 264 8.35 -7.17 -17.56
CA PRO A 264 9.69 -6.96 -17.01
C PRO A 264 10.76 -7.78 -17.73
N VAL A 265 10.40 -8.64 -18.68
CA VAL A 265 11.29 -9.65 -19.27
C VAL A 265 11.66 -9.34 -20.72
N SER A 266 10.67 -9.18 -21.60
CA SER A 266 10.93 -8.97 -23.02
C SER A 266 9.73 -8.42 -23.80
N ILE A 267 9.98 -7.92 -25.02
CA ILE A 267 8.93 -7.49 -25.96
C ILE A 267 8.02 -8.69 -26.31
N GLU A 268 8.57 -9.88 -26.51
CA GLU A 268 7.82 -11.09 -26.85
C GLU A 268 6.83 -11.45 -25.73
N ASN A 269 7.24 -11.31 -24.47
CA ASN A 269 6.38 -11.53 -23.32
C ASN A 269 5.31 -10.43 -23.21
N ALA A 270 5.63 -9.17 -23.49
CA ALA A 270 4.62 -8.10 -23.56
C ALA A 270 3.55 -8.40 -24.63
N ILE A 271 3.97 -8.89 -25.82
CA ILE A 271 3.04 -9.33 -26.87
C ILE A 271 2.20 -10.53 -26.42
N LEU A 272 2.80 -11.47 -25.68
CA LEU A 272 2.09 -12.63 -25.13
C LEU A 272 1.05 -12.19 -24.08
N ASN A 273 1.40 -11.26 -23.19
CA ASN A 273 0.49 -10.65 -22.21
C ASN A 273 -0.71 -10.01 -22.91
N LEU A 274 -0.45 -9.19 -23.94
CA LEU A 274 -1.50 -8.54 -24.73
C LEU A 274 -2.48 -9.55 -25.37
N LYS A 275 -1.94 -10.55 -26.04
CA LYS A 275 -2.73 -11.57 -26.73
C LYS A 275 -3.57 -12.43 -25.79
N THR A 276 -3.05 -12.69 -24.59
CA THR A 276 -3.71 -13.53 -23.59
C THR A 276 -4.80 -12.78 -22.84
N GLU A 277 -4.49 -11.56 -22.36
CA GLU A 277 -5.40 -10.84 -21.47
C GLU A 277 -6.42 -9.96 -22.21
N LEU A 278 -6.05 -9.39 -23.37
CA LEU A 278 -6.88 -8.43 -24.07
C LEU A 278 -6.83 -8.60 -25.60
N PRO A 279 -7.29 -9.73 -26.16
CA PRO A 279 -7.26 -9.97 -27.62
C PRO A 279 -8.23 -9.07 -28.39
N GLY A 280 -9.42 -8.78 -27.83
CA GLY A 280 -10.49 -8.00 -28.46
C GLY A 280 -10.44 -6.49 -28.19
N TRP A 281 -11.27 -5.71 -28.87
CA TRP A 281 -11.36 -4.24 -28.74
C TRP A 281 -12.62 -3.75 -27.99
N ASP A 282 -13.24 -4.60 -27.18
CA ASP A 282 -14.42 -4.22 -26.41
C ASP A 282 -14.01 -3.54 -25.08
N PHE A 283 -13.91 -2.21 -25.14
CA PHE A 283 -13.57 -1.37 -24.00
C PHE A 283 -14.60 -1.51 -22.87
N ALA A 284 -15.90 -1.50 -23.20
CA ALA A 284 -16.97 -1.56 -22.21
C ALA A 284 -16.98 -2.89 -21.44
N SER A 285 -16.74 -4.01 -22.14
CA SER A 285 -16.57 -5.32 -21.52
C SER A 285 -15.36 -5.37 -20.58
N THR A 286 -14.25 -4.73 -20.96
CA THR A 286 -13.04 -4.66 -20.11
C THR A 286 -13.31 -3.84 -18.83
N VAL A 287 -13.98 -2.70 -18.93
CA VAL A 287 -14.42 -1.92 -17.75
C VAL A 287 -15.26 -2.77 -16.81
N LYS A 288 -16.25 -3.50 -17.37
CA LYS A 288 -17.10 -4.39 -16.58
C LYS A 288 -16.35 -5.52 -15.92
N ALA A 289 -15.33 -6.07 -16.59
CA ALA A 289 -14.48 -7.12 -16.04
C ALA A 289 -13.60 -6.59 -14.88
N ALA A 290 -13.04 -5.39 -15.01
CA ALA A 290 -12.29 -4.72 -13.95
C ALA A 290 -13.18 -4.43 -12.72
N ASP A 291 -14.39 -3.88 -12.93
CA ASP A 291 -15.39 -3.66 -11.86
C ASP A 291 -15.74 -4.98 -11.14
N ALA A 292 -15.93 -6.07 -11.89
CA ALA A 292 -16.24 -7.38 -11.30
C ALA A 292 -15.07 -7.92 -10.44
N LYS A 293 -13.81 -7.74 -10.86
CA LYS A 293 -12.63 -8.11 -10.08
C LYS A 293 -12.56 -7.31 -8.78
N TRP A 294 -12.79 -6.01 -8.83
CA TRP A 294 -12.83 -5.16 -7.65
C TRP A 294 -13.97 -5.56 -6.70
N ASN A 295 -15.17 -5.79 -7.22
CA ASN A 295 -16.30 -6.26 -6.41
C ASN A 295 -16.00 -7.59 -5.72
N ALA A 296 -15.37 -8.54 -6.40
CA ALA A 296 -14.98 -9.82 -5.83
C ALA A 296 -13.96 -9.63 -4.69
N ALA A 297 -12.96 -8.76 -4.87
CA ALA A 297 -11.95 -8.48 -3.87
C ALA A 297 -12.53 -7.74 -2.64
N LEU A 298 -13.33 -6.70 -2.86
CA LEU A 298 -13.97 -5.92 -1.79
C LEU A 298 -15.00 -6.73 -1.00
N SER A 299 -15.66 -7.71 -1.64
CA SER A 299 -16.66 -8.56 -0.98
C SER A 299 -16.11 -9.51 0.07
N LYS A 300 -14.79 -9.57 0.24
CA LYS A 300 -14.14 -10.29 1.35
C LYS A 300 -14.52 -9.73 2.71
N ILE A 301 -14.86 -8.44 2.78
CA ILE A 301 -15.44 -7.83 3.99
C ILE A 301 -16.69 -7.04 3.58
N LYS A 302 -17.83 -7.42 4.12
CA LYS A 302 -19.10 -6.71 3.93
C LYS A 302 -19.47 -6.00 5.20
N ILE A 303 -19.72 -4.69 5.13
CA ILE A 303 -20.08 -3.89 6.31
C ILE A 303 -21.47 -3.26 6.16
N ASP A 304 -22.14 -3.09 7.31
CA ASP A 304 -23.28 -2.21 7.48
C ASP A 304 -22.86 -0.99 8.32
N ALA A 305 -22.91 0.16 7.70
CA ALA A 305 -22.49 1.44 8.26
C ALA A 305 -23.17 2.60 7.50
N THR A 306 -22.89 3.85 7.88
CA THR A 306 -23.31 5.01 7.09
C THR A 306 -22.61 5.01 5.73
N ASP A 307 -23.22 5.67 4.72
CA ASP A 307 -22.62 5.73 3.38
C ASP A 307 -21.25 6.41 3.39
N ASN A 308 -21.06 7.43 4.24
CA ASN A 308 -19.74 8.06 4.43
C ASN A 308 -18.71 7.06 4.98
N THR A 309 -19.08 6.28 5.99
CA THR A 309 -18.19 5.23 6.54
C THR A 309 -17.91 4.16 5.51
N LYS A 310 -18.91 3.72 4.73
CA LYS A 310 -18.72 2.76 3.62
C LYS A 310 -17.76 3.31 2.57
N LYS A 311 -17.90 4.59 2.19
CA LYS A 311 -17.03 5.24 1.23
C LYS A 311 -15.57 5.21 1.69
N ILE A 312 -15.28 5.63 2.91
CA ILE A 312 -13.92 5.62 3.46
C ILE A 312 -13.42 4.17 3.60
N PHE A 313 -14.24 3.25 4.14
CA PHE A 313 -13.86 1.87 4.38
C PHE A 313 -13.52 1.10 3.10
N TYR A 314 -14.38 1.18 2.07
CA TYR A 314 -14.13 0.45 0.83
C TYR A 314 -13.04 1.09 0.00
N THR A 315 -12.81 2.41 0.12
CA THR A 315 -11.64 3.07 -0.47
C THR A 315 -10.36 2.65 0.27
N ALA A 316 -10.36 2.59 1.60
CA ALA A 316 -9.24 2.06 2.36
C ALA A 316 -8.95 0.60 1.98
N LEU A 317 -9.98 -0.25 1.89
CA LEU A 317 -9.81 -1.64 1.45
C LEU A 317 -9.28 -1.73 0.00
N TYR A 318 -9.70 -0.84 -0.91
CA TYR A 318 -9.15 -0.71 -2.25
C TYR A 318 -7.67 -0.35 -2.22
N HIS A 319 -7.24 0.63 -1.45
CA HIS A 319 -5.84 1.04 -1.34
C HIS A 319 -4.93 -0.13 -0.91
N THR A 320 -5.38 -1.00 0.01
CA THR A 320 -4.60 -2.18 0.43
C THR A 320 -4.32 -3.18 -0.70
N MET A 321 -4.98 -3.05 -1.85
CA MET A 321 -4.86 -3.98 -2.98
C MET A 321 -4.27 -3.34 -4.25
N VAL A 322 -3.76 -2.10 -4.17
CA VAL A 322 -3.00 -1.48 -5.24
C VAL A 322 -1.61 -2.11 -5.31
N ALA A 323 -1.02 -2.42 -4.16
CA ALA A 323 0.26 -3.14 -4.02
C ALA A 323 0.19 -4.18 -2.86
N PRO A 324 1.12 -5.17 -2.82
CA PRO A 324 2.15 -5.45 -3.81
C PRO A 324 1.58 -5.82 -5.17
N SER A 325 2.23 -5.46 -6.25
CA SER A 325 1.73 -5.69 -7.61
C SER A 325 2.45 -6.84 -8.30
N LEU A 326 1.78 -7.45 -9.28
CA LEU A 326 2.36 -8.52 -10.11
C LEU A 326 3.63 -8.03 -10.82
N TYR A 327 4.67 -8.86 -10.80
CA TYR A 327 5.94 -8.62 -11.47
C TYR A 327 6.40 -9.86 -12.22
N ASN A 328 5.48 -10.52 -12.90
CA ASN A 328 5.72 -11.63 -13.80
C ASN A 328 4.73 -11.60 -14.97
N ASP A 329 5.11 -12.20 -16.08
CA ASP A 329 4.29 -12.35 -17.27
C ASP A 329 3.26 -13.47 -17.14
N VAL A 330 2.31 -13.61 -18.08
CA VAL A 330 1.27 -14.64 -18.06
C VAL A 330 1.83 -16.07 -18.09
N ASN A 331 3.04 -16.25 -18.69
CA ASN A 331 3.79 -17.51 -18.70
C ASN A 331 4.61 -17.74 -17.42
N LYS A 332 4.47 -16.89 -16.40
CA LYS A 332 5.20 -16.91 -15.14
C LYS A 332 6.72 -16.62 -15.25
N ASP A 333 7.18 -16.04 -16.35
CA ASP A 333 8.53 -15.50 -16.45
C ASP A 333 8.62 -14.20 -15.65
N TYR A 334 9.74 -13.96 -14.95
CA TYR A 334 9.98 -12.70 -14.24
C TYR A 334 11.47 -12.34 -14.22
N LEU A 335 11.76 -11.06 -14.01
CA LEU A 335 13.11 -10.54 -13.83
C LEU A 335 13.48 -10.59 -12.33
N GLY A 336 14.54 -11.31 -11.99
CA GLY A 336 15.06 -11.40 -10.63
C GLY A 336 15.77 -10.11 -10.19
N THR A 337 16.02 -10.00 -8.88
CA THR A 337 16.80 -8.89 -8.30
C THR A 337 18.26 -8.90 -8.78
N ASP A 338 18.79 -10.07 -9.15
CA ASP A 338 20.09 -10.28 -9.80
C ASP A 338 20.09 -9.98 -11.30
N LYS A 339 18.96 -9.47 -11.83
CA LYS A 339 18.76 -9.15 -13.25
C LYS A 339 18.82 -10.36 -14.20
N GLN A 340 18.66 -11.57 -13.65
CA GLN A 340 18.47 -12.77 -14.46
C GLN A 340 16.98 -13.03 -14.71
N VAL A 341 16.67 -13.61 -15.85
CA VAL A 341 15.29 -14.00 -16.19
C VAL A 341 15.03 -15.42 -15.66
N TYR A 342 14.03 -15.51 -14.79
CA TYR A 342 13.52 -16.78 -14.25
C TYR A 342 12.25 -17.16 -15.02
N LYS A 343 12.25 -18.38 -15.58
CA LYS A 343 11.17 -18.85 -16.46
C LYS A 343 10.22 -19.78 -15.72
N ASN A 344 8.93 -19.67 -16.08
CA ASN A 344 7.86 -20.58 -15.63
C ASN A 344 7.85 -20.84 -14.12
N ALA A 345 7.89 -19.76 -13.32
CA ALA A 345 7.86 -19.87 -11.87
C ALA A 345 6.58 -20.56 -11.37
N SER A 346 6.70 -21.33 -10.29
CA SER A 346 5.56 -22.02 -9.65
C SER A 346 4.65 -21.10 -8.82
N PHE A 347 4.97 -19.81 -8.74
CA PHE A 347 4.25 -18.79 -7.97
C PHE A 347 4.10 -17.49 -8.79
N ASN A 348 3.27 -16.57 -8.33
CA ASN A 348 3.25 -15.21 -8.88
C ASN A 348 4.33 -14.38 -8.18
N ASN A 349 5.29 -13.89 -8.97
CA ASN A 349 6.28 -12.96 -8.45
C ASN A 349 5.65 -11.57 -8.29
N LEU A 350 5.97 -10.89 -7.21
CA LEU A 350 5.40 -9.60 -6.84
C LEU A 350 6.50 -8.55 -6.65
N THR A 351 6.10 -7.28 -6.68
CA THR A 351 6.97 -6.14 -6.42
C THR A 351 6.26 -5.08 -5.57
N THR A 352 6.98 -4.03 -5.19
CA THR A 352 6.48 -2.92 -4.37
C THR A 352 6.16 -3.37 -2.96
N PHE A 353 7.22 -3.69 -2.22
CA PHE A 353 7.14 -4.11 -0.83
C PHE A 353 7.67 -3.02 0.09
N SER A 354 6.79 -2.22 0.67
CA SER A 354 7.07 -1.30 1.78
C SER A 354 6.97 -2.05 3.10
N LEU A 355 8.01 -2.83 3.44
CA LEU A 355 7.89 -3.80 4.54
C LEU A 355 7.92 -3.17 5.92
N TRP A 356 8.62 -2.04 6.10
CA TRP A 356 8.65 -1.29 7.34
C TRP A 356 7.25 -0.84 7.79
N ASP A 357 6.37 -0.57 6.83
CA ASP A 357 5.01 -0.13 7.04
C ASP A 357 4.05 -1.31 7.11
N THR A 358 4.03 -2.13 6.06
CA THR A 358 2.96 -3.10 5.80
C THR A 358 2.96 -4.31 6.73
N TYR A 359 4.08 -4.64 7.39
CA TYR A 359 4.14 -5.75 8.36
C TYR A 359 3.20 -5.53 9.55
N ARG A 360 2.86 -4.26 9.85
CA ARG A 360 2.10 -3.86 11.03
C ARG A 360 0.62 -4.21 10.92
N ALA A 361 -0.02 -3.94 9.77
CA ALA A 361 -1.45 -4.24 9.57
C ALA A 361 -1.79 -4.78 8.17
N ALA A 362 -1.23 -4.27 7.08
CA ALA A 362 -1.59 -4.69 5.73
C ALA A 362 -1.33 -6.19 5.49
N ASN A 363 -0.13 -6.68 5.81
CA ASN A 363 0.18 -8.12 5.72
C ASN A 363 -0.64 -8.98 6.70
N PRO A 364 -0.84 -8.60 7.99
CA PRO A 364 -1.80 -9.27 8.86
C PRO A 364 -3.23 -9.31 8.31
N LEU A 365 -3.71 -8.26 7.64
CA LEU A 365 -5.02 -8.24 6.98
C LEU A 365 -5.08 -9.28 5.84
N PHE A 366 -4.04 -9.36 5.03
CA PHE A 366 -3.96 -10.34 3.94
C PHE A 366 -4.05 -11.77 4.46
N THR A 367 -3.53 -12.08 5.64
CA THR A 367 -3.68 -13.41 6.26
C THR A 367 -5.14 -13.76 6.61
N ILE A 368 -6.04 -12.80 6.60
CA ILE A 368 -7.48 -13.03 6.82
C ILE A 368 -8.23 -13.09 5.48
N ILE A 369 -8.04 -12.08 4.62
CA ILE A 369 -8.90 -11.88 3.44
C ILE A 369 -8.28 -12.29 2.10
N HIS A 370 -6.95 -12.39 2.00
CA HIS A 370 -6.21 -12.77 0.80
C HIS A 370 -5.30 -13.98 1.05
N GLN A 371 -5.87 -15.03 1.65
CA GLN A 371 -5.16 -16.27 2.01
C GLN A 371 -4.47 -16.92 0.81
N ASP A 372 -5.07 -16.78 -0.38
CA ASP A 372 -4.54 -17.25 -1.65
C ASP A 372 -3.25 -16.55 -2.10
N LYS A 373 -2.96 -15.36 -1.59
CA LYS A 373 -1.78 -14.55 -1.94
C LYS A 373 -0.59 -14.80 -1.02
N ILE A 374 -0.80 -15.32 0.18
CA ILE A 374 0.25 -15.42 1.21
C ILE A 374 1.45 -16.23 0.72
N SER A 375 1.18 -17.35 0.03
CA SER A 375 2.27 -18.19 -0.51
C SER A 375 3.08 -17.46 -1.60
N ASP A 376 2.43 -16.70 -2.47
CA ASP A 376 3.10 -15.91 -3.51
C ASP A 376 3.98 -14.81 -2.88
N VAL A 377 3.48 -14.09 -1.86
CA VAL A 377 4.23 -13.09 -1.11
C VAL A 377 5.50 -13.69 -0.50
N VAL A 378 5.37 -14.81 0.24
CA VAL A 378 6.52 -15.45 0.88
C VAL A 378 7.49 -16.02 -0.15
N ASN A 379 7.00 -16.70 -1.19
CA ASN A 379 7.87 -17.27 -2.23
C ASN A 379 8.63 -16.19 -3.00
N THR A 380 8.01 -15.00 -3.23
CA THR A 380 8.72 -13.86 -3.81
C THR A 380 9.87 -13.40 -2.91
N MET A 381 9.62 -13.25 -1.60
CA MET A 381 10.67 -12.86 -0.65
C MET A 381 11.81 -13.88 -0.58
N LEU A 382 11.48 -15.19 -0.67
CA LEU A 382 12.48 -16.27 -0.70
C LEU A 382 13.25 -16.31 -2.03
N ALA A 383 12.62 -15.96 -3.15
CA ALA A 383 13.31 -15.82 -4.43
C ALA A 383 14.31 -14.66 -4.37
N ILE A 384 13.90 -13.50 -3.85
CA ILE A 384 14.77 -12.34 -3.63
C ILE A 384 15.96 -12.72 -2.71
N TYR A 385 15.69 -13.45 -1.61
CA TYR A 385 16.75 -13.95 -0.73
C TYR A 385 17.79 -14.81 -1.48
N LYS A 386 17.34 -15.72 -2.35
CA LYS A 386 18.25 -16.56 -3.15
C LYS A 386 19.08 -15.73 -4.14
N GLN A 387 18.53 -14.66 -4.67
CA GLN A 387 19.13 -13.83 -5.71
C GLN A 387 20.15 -12.82 -5.15
N GLN A 388 19.89 -12.25 -3.96
CA GLN A 388 20.74 -11.20 -3.39
C GLN A 388 21.38 -11.55 -2.03
N GLY A 389 21.15 -12.75 -1.49
CA GLY A 389 21.72 -13.22 -0.22
C GLY A 389 21.07 -12.65 1.05
N LYS A 390 20.02 -11.84 0.93
CA LYS A 390 19.23 -11.29 2.03
C LYS A 390 17.77 -11.16 1.64
N LEU A 391 16.86 -11.17 2.63
CA LEU A 391 15.46 -10.85 2.42
C LEU A 391 15.29 -9.39 2.00
N PRO A 392 14.18 -9.04 1.31
CA PRO A 392 13.91 -7.66 0.93
C PRO A 392 13.71 -6.76 2.15
N VAL A 393 14.09 -5.49 2.01
CA VAL A 393 13.78 -4.38 2.94
C VAL A 393 12.72 -3.48 2.31
N TRP A 394 13.02 -2.91 1.15
CA TRP A 394 12.08 -2.15 0.33
C TRP A 394 12.32 -2.46 -1.16
N HIS A 395 11.59 -3.44 -1.68
CA HIS A 395 11.81 -3.95 -3.04
C HIS A 395 10.89 -3.26 -4.05
N LEU A 396 11.49 -2.68 -5.10
CA LEU A 396 10.80 -1.97 -6.16
C LEU A 396 11.29 -2.40 -7.55
N MET A 397 10.40 -2.95 -8.38
CA MET A 397 10.62 -3.28 -9.79
C MET A 397 11.94 -4.06 -10.05
N GLY A 398 12.12 -5.15 -9.30
CA GLY A 398 13.33 -5.97 -9.40
C GLY A 398 14.58 -5.34 -8.80
N SER A 399 14.45 -4.30 -8.00
CA SER A 399 15.56 -3.60 -7.33
C SER A 399 15.33 -3.53 -5.83
N GLU A 400 16.37 -3.80 -5.04
CA GLU A 400 16.36 -3.56 -3.60
C GLU A 400 16.81 -2.13 -3.31
N THR A 401 15.96 -1.32 -2.70
CA THR A 401 16.28 0.09 -2.42
C THR A 401 16.95 0.29 -1.06
N ASN A 402 16.84 -0.68 -0.15
CA ASN A 402 17.27 -0.60 1.26
C ASN A 402 16.73 0.63 2.00
N THR A 403 15.60 1.16 1.56
CA THR A 403 14.96 2.28 2.21
C THR A 403 14.30 1.83 3.50
N MET A 404 14.38 2.65 4.53
CA MET A 404 13.84 2.43 5.87
C MET A 404 14.65 1.42 6.72
N VAL A 405 14.31 1.39 7.99
CA VAL A 405 15.00 0.58 9.02
C VAL A 405 14.33 -0.78 9.19
N GLY A 406 15.04 -1.74 9.78
CA GLY A 406 14.53 -3.09 10.04
C GLY A 406 14.84 -4.09 8.93
N TYR A 407 14.44 -5.36 9.13
CA TYR A 407 14.46 -6.45 8.14
C TYR A 407 13.10 -7.16 8.10
N HIS A 408 12.06 -6.35 7.87
CA HIS A 408 10.66 -6.68 8.16
C HIS A 408 9.98 -7.67 7.20
N ALA A 409 10.69 -8.24 6.24
CA ALA A 409 10.26 -9.48 5.61
C ALA A 409 10.15 -10.62 6.66
N VAL A 410 10.93 -10.52 7.76
CA VAL A 410 10.93 -11.51 8.85
C VAL A 410 9.56 -11.62 9.51
N PRO A 411 8.95 -10.56 10.08
CA PRO A 411 7.62 -10.67 10.67
C PRO A 411 6.55 -11.14 9.68
N VAL A 412 6.63 -10.76 8.40
CA VAL A 412 5.67 -11.21 7.38
C VAL A 412 5.74 -12.73 7.16
N ILE A 413 6.95 -13.27 6.97
CA ILE A 413 7.18 -14.71 6.77
C ILE A 413 6.81 -15.50 8.03
N VAL A 414 7.22 -15.01 9.20
CA VAL A 414 6.98 -15.70 10.47
C VAL A 414 5.51 -15.68 10.84
N ASP A 415 4.81 -14.56 10.67
CA ASP A 415 3.36 -14.46 10.91
C ASP A 415 2.59 -15.44 10.00
N ALA A 416 2.94 -15.51 8.72
CA ALA A 416 2.38 -16.49 7.79
C ALA A 416 2.61 -17.94 8.27
N TYR A 417 3.84 -18.28 8.68
CA TYR A 417 4.16 -19.60 9.18
C TYR A 417 3.38 -19.96 10.45
N LEU A 418 3.32 -19.07 11.44
CA LEU A 418 2.64 -19.30 12.71
C LEU A 418 1.12 -19.35 12.57
N LYS A 419 0.56 -18.66 11.58
CA LYS A 419 -0.86 -18.73 11.20
C LYS A 419 -1.23 -19.97 10.37
N GLY A 420 -0.26 -20.83 10.07
CA GLY A 420 -0.53 -22.13 9.44
C GLY A 420 -0.34 -22.18 7.92
N TYR A 421 0.14 -21.11 7.28
CA TYR A 421 0.44 -21.13 5.85
C TYR A 421 1.69 -21.98 5.57
N ARG A 422 1.62 -22.82 4.52
CA ARG A 422 2.67 -23.81 4.21
C ARG A 422 2.99 -23.92 2.70
N GLY A 423 2.47 -23.03 1.86
CA GLY A 423 2.72 -23.05 0.41
C GLY A 423 4.12 -22.54 0.02
N PHE A 424 5.13 -22.71 0.89
CA PHE A 424 6.52 -22.31 0.70
C PHE A 424 7.47 -23.26 1.44
N ASP A 425 8.75 -23.23 1.08
CA ASP A 425 9.80 -24.01 1.76
C ASP A 425 10.10 -23.42 3.15
N VAL A 426 9.64 -24.11 4.19
CA VAL A 426 9.79 -23.68 5.59
C VAL A 426 11.27 -23.68 6.05
N ASN A 427 12.10 -24.61 5.56
CA ASN A 427 13.51 -24.65 5.94
C ASN A 427 14.27 -23.49 5.32
N LEU A 428 14.03 -23.20 4.05
CA LEU A 428 14.57 -22.03 3.38
C LEU A 428 14.09 -20.73 4.04
N ALA A 429 12.79 -20.64 4.39
CA ALA A 429 12.21 -19.49 5.09
C ALA A 429 12.92 -19.25 6.43
N TYR A 430 13.11 -20.31 7.22
CA TYR A 430 13.82 -20.21 8.49
C TYR A 430 15.31 -19.80 8.30
N GLN A 431 15.99 -20.35 7.30
CA GLN A 431 17.33 -19.95 6.95
C GLN A 431 17.40 -18.46 6.57
N ALA A 432 16.49 -18.00 5.73
CA ALA A 432 16.44 -16.64 5.24
C ALA A 432 16.18 -15.60 6.35
N VAL A 433 15.22 -15.85 7.25
CA VAL A 433 14.92 -14.95 8.38
C VAL A 433 16.10 -14.90 9.35
N LYS A 434 16.73 -16.04 9.66
CA LYS A 434 17.92 -16.10 10.53
C LYS A 434 19.11 -15.36 9.91
N GLN A 435 19.38 -15.58 8.61
CA GLN A 435 20.49 -14.95 7.90
C GLN A 435 20.35 -13.42 7.86
N SER A 436 19.13 -12.90 7.68
CA SER A 436 18.87 -11.47 7.66
C SER A 436 19.27 -10.78 8.98
N ALA A 437 19.03 -11.45 10.11
CA ALA A 437 19.38 -10.94 11.44
C ALA A 437 20.88 -11.12 11.84
N LEU A 438 21.64 -11.82 11.03
CA LEU A 438 23.07 -12.12 11.30
C LEU A 438 24.03 -11.39 10.35
N GLN A 439 23.53 -10.48 9.52
CA GLN A 439 24.37 -9.66 8.64
C GLN A 439 25.29 -8.75 9.45
N LYS A 440 26.36 -8.27 8.82
CA LYS A 440 27.38 -7.40 9.44
C LYS A 440 27.27 -5.97 8.87
N THR A 441 26.06 -5.45 8.74
CA THR A 441 25.78 -4.15 8.16
C THR A 441 24.64 -3.48 8.93
N ASN A 442 24.45 -2.19 8.72
CA ASN A 442 23.32 -1.40 9.25
C ASN A 442 23.17 -1.41 10.78
N GLY A 443 24.29 -1.61 11.51
CA GLY A 443 24.30 -1.63 12.97
C GLY A 443 24.03 -3.01 13.58
N ILE A 444 23.71 -4.05 12.79
CA ILE A 444 23.51 -5.43 13.31
C ILE A 444 24.80 -5.98 13.93
N GLU A 445 25.94 -5.64 13.39
CA GLU A 445 27.27 -6.00 13.94
C GLU A 445 27.46 -5.48 15.36
N TYR A 446 26.98 -4.26 15.68
CA TYR A 446 27.07 -3.70 17.02
C TYR A 446 26.09 -4.39 18.00
N ILE A 447 24.89 -4.77 17.54
CA ILE A 447 23.95 -5.57 18.34
C ILE A 447 24.61 -6.88 18.78
N GLN A 448 25.39 -7.51 17.90
CA GLN A 448 26.10 -8.76 18.23
C GLN A 448 27.24 -8.53 19.22
N GLN A 449 27.99 -7.43 19.09
CA GLN A 449 29.20 -7.14 19.86
C GLN A 449 28.90 -6.38 21.16
N LEU A 450 28.19 -5.25 21.08
CA LEU A 450 27.99 -4.30 22.17
C LEU A 450 26.63 -4.45 22.86
N LYS A 451 25.67 -5.17 22.24
CA LYS A 451 24.27 -5.28 22.66
C LYS A 451 23.44 -4.02 22.42
N PHE A 452 24.00 -3.00 21.79
CA PHE A 452 23.31 -1.79 21.33
C PHE A 452 24.02 -1.22 20.09
N ILE A 453 23.34 -0.36 19.35
CA ILE A 453 23.88 0.37 18.20
C ILE A 453 24.37 1.73 18.69
N PRO A 454 25.67 2.08 18.54
CA PRO A 454 26.18 3.34 19.00
C PRO A 454 25.65 4.54 18.20
N SER A 455 25.06 5.49 18.91
CA SER A 455 24.70 6.79 18.36
C SER A 455 25.93 7.53 17.83
N GLY A 456 25.82 8.16 16.67
CA GLY A 456 26.94 8.84 16.01
C GLY A 456 27.86 7.92 15.17
N LYS A 457 27.77 6.59 15.32
CA LYS A 457 28.41 5.62 14.40
C LYS A 457 27.45 5.12 13.33
N VAL A 458 26.20 4.96 13.72
CA VAL A 458 25.13 4.54 12.83
C VAL A 458 23.96 5.52 13.01
N GLU A 459 23.50 6.08 11.93
CA GLU A 459 22.29 6.91 11.93
C GLU A 459 21.07 6.05 12.31
N GLU A 460 20.04 6.69 12.90
CA GLU A 460 18.79 6.05 13.28
C GLU A 460 19.01 4.91 14.30
N SER A 461 19.99 5.05 15.18
CA SER A 461 20.51 3.97 16.04
C SER A 461 19.45 3.38 16.98
N VAL A 462 18.58 4.22 17.55
CA VAL A 462 17.47 3.79 18.43
C VAL A 462 16.37 3.14 17.60
N ALA A 463 15.94 3.77 16.51
CA ALA A 463 14.91 3.23 15.63
C ALA A 463 15.30 1.83 15.11
N LYS A 464 16.51 1.70 14.53
CA LYS A 464 17.04 0.40 14.05
C LYS A 464 17.01 -0.67 15.14
N ALA A 465 17.50 -0.34 16.33
CA ALA A 465 17.57 -1.31 17.41
C ALA A 465 16.20 -1.78 17.92
N LEU A 466 15.23 -0.89 17.98
CA LEU A 466 13.87 -1.22 18.40
C LEU A 466 13.18 -2.11 17.35
N GLU A 467 13.30 -1.77 16.06
CA GLU A 467 12.76 -2.57 14.96
C GLU A 467 13.45 -3.94 14.88
N TYR A 468 14.79 -4.00 15.03
CA TYR A 468 15.50 -5.29 15.09
C TYR A 468 15.05 -6.16 16.27
N ALA A 469 14.69 -5.57 17.40
CA ALA A 469 14.17 -6.33 18.54
C ALA A 469 12.80 -6.97 18.25
N ILE A 470 11.97 -6.32 17.42
CA ILE A 470 10.70 -6.87 16.94
C ILE A 470 10.96 -8.04 15.98
N ASP A 471 11.86 -7.85 15.01
CA ASP A 471 12.23 -8.88 14.04
C ASP A 471 12.84 -10.11 14.73
N ASP A 472 13.74 -9.89 15.70
CA ASP A 472 14.38 -10.96 16.49
C ASP A 472 13.36 -11.73 17.33
N TYR A 473 12.36 -11.06 17.88
CA TYR A 473 11.23 -11.74 18.54
C TYR A 473 10.50 -12.68 17.56
N CYS A 474 10.24 -12.23 16.34
CA CYS A 474 9.58 -13.07 15.34
C CYS A 474 10.44 -14.32 15.01
N ILE A 475 11.76 -14.14 14.83
CA ILE A 475 12.68 -15.28 14.61
C ILE A 475 12.65 -16.23 15.80
N ALA A 476 12.67 -15.72 17.03
CA ALA A 476 12.57 -16.56 18.24
C ALA A 476 11.29 -17.40 18.24
N MET A 477 10.14 -16.81 17.87
CA MET A 477 8.87 -17.55 17.82
C MET A 477 8.87 -18.64 16.74
N MET A 478 9.44 -18.37 15.56
CA MET A 478 9.61 -19.40 14.52
C MET A 478 10.57 -20.49 14.96
N ALA A 479 11.69 -20.14 15.60
CA ALA A 479 12.67 -21.09 16.15
C ALA A 479 12.01 -22.00 17.20
N LYS A 480 11.20 -21.43 18.11
CA LYS A 480 10.41 -22.17 19.10
C LYS A 480 9.48 -23.18 18.42
N ALA A 481 8.72 -22.74 17.42
CA ALA A 481 7.77 -23.58 16.68
C ALA A 481 8.46 -24.70 15.87
N LEU A 482 9.73 -24.49 15.48
CA LEU A 482 10.57 -25.47 14.78
C LEU A 482 11.46 -26.29 15.71
N ASN A 483 11.33 -26.18 17.05
CA ASN A 483 12.15 -26.86 18.06
C ASN A 483 13.68 -26.54 17.94
N LYS A 484 14.02 -25.33 17.47
CA LYS A 484 15.42 -24.84 17.38
C LYS A 484 15.80 -24.14 18.68
N THR A 485 16.03 -24.90 19.74
CA THR A 485 16.15 -24.40 21.13
C THR A 485 17.24 -23.35 21.30
N GLU A 486 18.43 -23.53 20.71
CA GLU A 486 19.54 -22.58 20.89
C GLU A 486 19.26 -21.26 20.16
N ASP A 487 18.71 -21.30 18.97
CA ASP A 487 18.28 -20.09 18.24
C ASP A 487 17.13 -19.38 18.98
N TYR A 488 16.18 -20.13 19.54
CA TYR A 488 15.12 -19.55 20.36
C TYR A 488 15.68 -18.77 21.56
N LYS A 489 16.64 -19.35 22.28
CA LYS A 489 17.31 -18.68 23.42
C LYS A 489 18.09 -17.44 22.97
N TYR A 490 18.80 -17.55 21.85
CA TYR A 490 19.62 -16.46 21.32
C TYR A 490 18.78 -15.27 20.89
N PHE A 491 17.80 -15.49 20.02
CA PHE A 491 16.94 -14.42 19.50
C PHE A 491 15.98 -13.87 20.57
N SER A 492 15.51 -14.68 21.51
CA SER A 492 14.74 -14.19 22.66
C SER A 492 15.53 -13.19 23.53
N LYS A 493 16.84 -13.40 23.70
CA LYS A 493 17.69 -12.43 24.39
C LYS A 493 17.88 -11.16 23.57
N ARG A 494 18.07 -11.26 22.26
CA ARG A 494 18.20 -10.12 21.36
C ARG A 494 16.93 -9.28 21.32
N ALA A 495 15.76 -9.91 21.28
CA ALA A 495 14.46 -9.25 21.35
C ALA A 495 14.24 -8.39 22.61
N GLN A 496 15.06 -8.61 23.67
CA GLN A 496 15.01 -7.83 24.90
C GLN A 496 16.00 -6.65 24.93
N LEU A 497 16.82 -6.47 23.90
CA LEU A 497 17.84 -5.43 23.87
C LEU A 497 17.28 -4.01 23.77
N TYR A 498 15.98 -3.83 23.46
CA TYR A 498 15.32 -2.55 23.57
C TYR A 498 15.48 -1.92 24.97
N LYS A 499 15.67 -2.75 26.02
CA LYS A 499 15.89 -2.30 27.40
C LYS A 499 17.17 -1.49 27.60
N GLU A 500 18.17 -1.70 26.76
CA GLU A 500 19.44 -0.95 26.77
C GLU A 500 19.24 0.53 26.41
N TYR A 501 18.14 0.87 25.76
CA TYR A 501 17.84 2.23 25.32
C TYR A 501 16.94 2.99 26.28
N PHE A 502 16.30 2.32 27.24
CA PHE A 502 15.41 3.00 28.16
C PHE A 502 16.19 3.75 29.25
N ASP A 503 16.26 5.07 29.12
CA ASP A 503 16.81 5.96 30.12
C ASP A 503 15.77 6.26 31.21
N LYS A 504 16.00 5.73 32.43
CA LYS A 504 15.07 5.81 33.55
C LYS A 504 14.90 7.23 34.09
N ASP A 505 15.91 8.08 33.95
CA ASP A 505 15.91 9.44 34.50
C ASP A 505 14.99 10.36 33.69
N VAL A 506 14.97 10.20 32.35
CA VAL A 506 14.13 10.99 31.44
C VAL A 506 12.89 10.23 30.98
N GLN A 507 12.83 8.91 31.20
CA GLN A 507 11.73 8.01 30.80
C GLN A 507 11.45 8.02 29.27
N PHE A 508 12.53 7.89 28.48
CA PHE A 508 12.49 7.77 27.02
C PHE A 508 13.46 6.71 26.54
N MET A 509 13.21 6.18 25.34
CA MET A 509 14.22 5.47 24.58
C MET A 509 15.22 6.51 24.05
N ARG A 510 16.51 6.37 24.40
CA ARG A 510 17.59 7.34 24.13
C ARG A 510 18.83 6.64 23.57
N GLY A 511 19.54 7.29 22.66
CA GLY A 511 20.76 6.77 22.07
C GLY A 511 21.91 6.74 23.07
N LYS A 512 22.81 5.75 22.88
CA LYS A 512 24.07 5.61 23.61
C LYS A 512 25.26 5.82 22.69
N THR A 513 26.27 6.50 23.16
CA THR A 513 27.58 6.59 22.50
C THR A 513 28.37 5.27 22.66
N GLU A 514 29.42 5.08 21.87
CA GLU A 514 30.18 3.81 21.82
C GLU A 514 30.77 3.40 23.19
N ASP A 515 31.05 4.36 24.09
CA ASP A 515 31.50 4.14 25.46
C ASP A 515 30.36 3.78 26.44
N GLY A 516 29.12 3.59 25.93
CA GLY A 516 27.94 3.23 26.70
C GLY A 516 27.22 4.34 27.45
N LYS A 517 27.69 5.58 27.32
CA LYS A 517 27.03 6.74 27.92
C LYS A 517 25.82 7.21 27.09
N TRP A 518 24.88 7.84 27.75
CA TRP A 518 23.74 8.45 27.05
C TRP A 518 24.21 9.60 26.16
N ARG A 519 23.73 9.61 24.90
CA ARG A 519 24.01 10.72 23.96
C ARG A 519 23.53 12.04 24.55
N SER A 520 24.37 13.08 24.49
CA SER A 520 24.10 14.42 24.94
C SER A 520 24.52 15.45 23.88
N PRO A 521 23.78 16.57 23.68
CA PRO A 521 22.52 16.92 24.35
C PRO A 521 21.34 16.00 23.93
N PHE A 522 20.29 15.95 24.73
CA PHE A 522 19.08 15.19 24.47
C PHE A 522 17.83 16.09 24.52
N SER A 523 17.02 16.05 23.47
CA SER A 523 15.69 16.65 23.42
C SER A 523 14.67 15.60 22.99
N PRO A 524 13.62 15.32 23.76
CA PRO A 524 12.64 14.30 23.40
C PRO A 524 11.74 14.68 22.22
N VAL A 525 11.74 15.95 21.82
CA VAL A 525 10.98 16.49 20.67
C VAL A 525 11.83 16.73 19.43
N ALA A 526 13.17 16.62 19.55
CA ALA A 526 14.04 16.77 18.40
C ALA A 526 13.75 15.67 17.38
N ALA A 527 13.48 16.08 16.15
CA ALA A 527 13.12 15.19 15.05
C ALA A 527 13.77 15.69 13.77
N LYS A 528 14.61 14.87 13.18
CA LYS A 528 15.16 15.11 11.85
C LYS A 528 14.68 14.01 10.92
N HIS A 529 14.62 14.31 9.64
CA HIS A 529 14.25 13.28 8.67
C HIS A 529 15.22 12.10 8.72
N ARG A 530 16.51 12.39 8.75
CA ARG A 530 17.63 11.44 8.97
C ARG A 530 18.75 12.14 9.71
N GLY A 531 19.74 11.40 10.18
CA GLY A 531 20.93 11.97 10.80
C GLY A 531 20.81 12.18 12.31
N ASP A 532 19.83 11.56 12.98
CA ASP A 532 19.78 11.41 14.44
C ASP A 532 19.50 9.97 14.86
N ASP A 533 18.98 9.74 16.06
CA ASP A 533 18.76 8.39 16.59
C ASP A 533 17.42 7.77 16.19
N TYR A 534 16.52 8.54 15.58
CA TYR A 534 15.17 8.11 15.22
C TYR A 534 14.94 8.23 13.72
N THR A 535 14.03 7.45 13.19
CA THR A 535 13.61 7.49 11.80
C THR A 535 12.31 8.27 11.71
N GLU A 536 12.29 9.40 10.99
CA GLU A 536 11.06 10.18 10.76
C GLU A 536 10.22 10.37 12.02
N GLY A 537 10.89 10.63 13.15
CA GLY A 537 10.24 10.68 14.44
C GLY A 537 11.12 11.23 15.54
N ASN A 538 10.66 11.11 16.77
CA ASN A 538 11.36 11.57 17.97
C ASN A 538 11.20 10.60 19.14
N ALA A 539 11.82 10.91 20.28
CA ALA A 539 11.76 10.03 21.45
C ALA A 539 10.34 9.83 21.99
N TRP A 540 9.44 10.79 21.84
CA TRP A 540 8.05 10.62 22.25
C TRP A 540 7.35 9.52 21.49
N GLN A 541 7.60 9.37 20.18
CA GLN A 541 6.98 8.36 19.33
C GLN A 541 7.66 6.99 19.50
N TYR A 542 9.01 6.97 19.49
CA TYR A 542 9.78 5.72 19.52
C TYR A 542 9.82 5.04 20.89
N THR A 543 9.54 5.73 21.99
CA THR A 543 9.51 5.11 23.33
C THR A 543 8.50 3.98 23.43
N TRP A 544 7.47 3.96 22.60
CA TRP A 544 6.40 2.97 22.61
C TRP A 544 6.63 1.81 21.63
N LEU A 545 7.67 1.86 20.80
CA LEU A 545 7.94 0.86 19.76
C LEU A 545 8.51 -0.43 20.34
N VAL A 546 7.72 -1.07 21.21
CA VAL A 546 8.03 -2.36 21.86
C VAL A 546 6.78 -3.26 21.83
N PRO A 547 6.14 -3.47 20.65
CA PRO A 547 4.92 -4.27 20.58
C PRO A 547 5.12 -5.73 20.98
N GLN A 548 6.34 -6.26 20.84
CA GLN A 548 6.70 -7.64 21.17
C GLN A 548 6.79 -7.90 22.68
N ASP A 549 6.96 -6.88 23.54
CA ASP A 549 7.10 -7.03 24.99
C ASP A 549 6.51 -5.83 25.76
N VAL A 550 5.22 -5.56 25.56
CA VAL A 550 4.53 -4.43 26.22
C VAL A 550 4.55 -4.57 27.73
N GLU A 551 4.43 -5.80 28.29
CA GLU A 551 4.55 -6.02 29.73
C GLU A 551 5.96 -5.71 30.23
N GLY A 552 7.00 -5.98 29.44
CA GLY A 552 8.37 -5.58 29.75
C GLY A 552 8.53 -4.07 29.76
N LEU A 553 7.93 -3.37 28.81
CA LEU A 553 7.92 -1.90 28.76
C LEU A 553 7.18 -1.32 29.97
N ILE A 554 6.00 -1.84 30.34
CA ILE A 554 5.26 -1.43 31.54
C ILE A 554 6.14 -1.58 32.79
N LYS A 555 6.92 -2.66 32.93
CA LYS A 555 7.86 -2.86 34.03
C LYS A 555 8.99 -1.84 34.06
N LEU A 556 9.52 -1.44 32.88
CA LEU A 556 10.56 -0.40 32.80
C LEU A 556 10.07 0.95 33.35
N PHE A 557 8.80 1.28 33.10
CA PHE A 557 8.15 2.48 33.69
C PHE A 557 7.84 2.35 35.19
N GLY A 558 7.95 1.15 35.78
CA GLY A 558 7.64 0.91 37.20
C GLY A 558 6.20 0.43 37.45
N GLY A 559 5.50 -0.03 36.42
CA GLY A 559 4.15 -0.62 36.50
C GLY A 559 3.07 0.15 35.75
N ASP A 560 1.82 -0.31 35.85
CA ASP A 560 0.67 0.21 35.08
C ASP A 560 0.47 1.73 35.23
N LYS A 561 0.51 2.24 36.47
CA LYS A 561 0.21 3.67 36.73
C LYS A 561 1.24 4.64 36.12
N PRO A 562 2.56 4.49 36.33
CA PRO A 562 3.55 5.35 35.68
C PRO A 562 3.53 5.23 34.15
N PHE A 563 3.36 4.01 33.62
CA PHE A 563 3.21 3.76 32.20
C PHE A 563 2.02 4.54 31.60
N LEU A 564 0.85 4.44 32.23
CA LEU A 564 -0.37 5.14 31.78
C LEU A 564 -0.21 6.65 31.87
N ASN A 565 0.41 7.19 32.92
CA ASN A 565 0.66 8.62 33.03
C ASN A 565 1.57 9.15 31.91
N LYS A 566 2.63 8.41 31.58
CA LYS A 566 3.52 8.77 30.48
C LYS A 566 2.83 8.65 29.11
N LEU A 567 2.02 7.59 28.93
CA LEU A 567 1.24 7.39 27.70
C LEU A 567 0.18 8.49 27.53
N ASP A 568 -0.50 8.91 28.60
CA ASP A 568 -1.43 10.05 28.55
C ASP A 568 -0.70 11.34 28.11
N SER A 569 0.53 11.54 28.60
CA SER A 569 1.34 12.74 28.26
C SER A 569 1.67 12.81 26.76
N LEU A 570 1.86 11.68 26.09
CA LEU A 570 2.10 11.64 24.63
C LEU A 570 1.00 12.38 23.85
N PHE A 571 -0.26 12.22 24.25
CA PHE A 571 -1.42 12.78 23.56
C PHE A 571 -1.78 14.20 24.01
N ILE A 572 -1.04 14.77 24.98
CA ILE A 572 -1.33 16.10 25.56
C ILE A 572 -0.19 17.10 25.34
N VAL A 573 1.06 16.65 25.48
CA VAL A 573 2.24 17.52 25.33
C VAL A 573 2.31 18.07 23.89
N PRO A 574 2.38 19.39 23.69
CA PRO A 574 2.45 19.95 22.36
C PRO A 574 3.69 19.45 21.59
N PRO A 575 3.55 19.17 20.29
CA PRO A 575 4.70 18.80 19.46
C PRO A 575 5.69 19.99 19.35
N GLY A 576 6.96 19.75 19.60
CA GLY A 576 8.03 20.74 19.46
C GLY A 576 8.69 20.68 18.09
N LEU A 577 7.89 20.52 17.01
CA LEU A 577 8.41 20.41 15.64
C LEU A 577 8.89 21.78 15.13
N ASP A 578 9.97 21.77 14.38
CA ASP A 578 10.57 22.94 13.71
C ASP A 578 10.68 22.70 12.19
N ALA A 579 11.22 23.66 11.46
CA ALA A 579 11.36 23.57 10.01
C ALA A 579 12.32 22.46 9.54
N GLY A 580 13.11 21.87 10.43
CA GLY A 580 14.00 20.74 10.12
C GLY A 580 13.38 19.38 10.44
N SER A 581 12.17 19.37 10.99
CA SER A 581 11.46 18.14 11.33
C SER A 581 10.95 17.41 10.07
N SER A 582 10.90 16.07 10.13
CA SER A 582 10.39 15.27 9.01
C SER A 582 8.92 15.60 8.71
N PRO A 583 8.55 15.83 7.44
CA PRO A 583 7.17 16.04 7.04
C PRO A 583 6.27 14.81 7.29
N ASP A 584 6.86 13.63 7.45
CA ASP A 584 6.14 12.38 7.77
C ASP A 584 5.53 12.40 9.18
N ILE A 585 6.01 13.29 10.07
CA ILE A 585 5.44 13.49 11.40
C ILE A 585 4.15 14.33 11.26
N SER A 586 3.07 13.68 10.87
CA SER A 586 1.79 14.31 10.54
C SER A 586 0.62 13.63 11.29
N GLY A 587 -0.60 14.19 11.19
CA GLY A 587 -1.75 13.64 11.91
C GLY A 587 -1.58 13.65 13.44
N LEU A 588 -1.25 14.81 14.00
CA LEU A 588 -0.78 14.94 15.37
C LEU A 588 -1.91 15.04 16.40
N ILE A 589 -1.77 14.26 17.49
CA ILE A 589 -2.50 14.43 18.75
C ILE A 589 -1.44 14.54 19.86
N GLY A 590 -1.11 15.74 20.31
CA GLY A 590 0.10 15.95 21.11
C GLY A 590 1.35 15.58 20.29
N ASN A 591 2.20 14.72 20.84
CA ASN A 591 3.35 14.15 20.11
C ASN A 591 3.05 12.80 19.42
N TYR A 592 1.84 12.28 19.52
CA TYR A 592 1.42 11.13 18.73
C TYR A 592 1.24 11.52 17.26
N ALA A 593 1.81 10.78 16.34
CA ALA A 593 1.68 10.99 14.90
C ALA A 593 0.97 9.78 14.26
N GLN A 594 -0.27 9.98 13.78
CA GLN A 594 -1.01 8.95 13.06
C GLN A 594 -0.45 8.77 11.64
N GLY A 595 0.10 9.82 11.06
CA GLY A 595 0.62 9.82 9.69
C GLY A 595 1.95 9.09 9.52
N ASN A 596 2.52 8.49 10.59
CA ASN A 596 3.71 7.66 10.48
C ASN A 596 3.53 6.33 11.23
N GLU A 597 3.83 5.21 10.60
CA GLU A 597 3.45 3.86 10.94
C GLU A 597 3.99 3.33 12.28
N PRO A 598 5.18 3.71 12.76
CA PRO A 598 5.66 3.31 14.10
C PRO A 598 4.70 3.69 15.23
N GLY A 599 3.81 4.68 14.99
CA GLY A 599 2.79 5.12 15.93
C GLY A 599 1.52 4.26 15.99
N HIS A 600 1.21 3.49 14.96
CA HIS A 600 -0.11 2.89 14.71
C HIS A 600 -0.62 1.97 15.83
N HIS A 601 0.23 1.29 16.56
CA HIS A 601 -0.14 0.41 17.68
C HIS A 601 -0.35 1.15 19.01
N ILE A 602 0.17 2.37 19.16
CA ILE A 602 0.25 3.08 20.43
C ILE A 602 -1.12 3.29 21.09
N PRO A 603 -2.19 3.70 20.37
CA PRO A 603 -3.51 3.88 20.96
C PRO A 603 -4.08 2.61 21.62
N TYR A 604 -3.62 1.43 21.20
CA TYR A 604 -4.06 0.14 21.71
C TYR A 604 -3.32 -0.32 22.98
N LEU A 605 -2.22 0.35 23.36
CA LEU A 605 -1.40 -0.03 24.51
C LEU A 605 -2.12 0.13 25.85
N TYR A 606 -3.15 0.98 25.92
CA TYR A 606 -3.98 1.13 27.14
C TYR A 606 -4.64 -0.18 27.57
N ALA A 607 -4.96 -1.07 26.64
CA ALA A 607 -5.56 -2.37 26.95
C ALA A 607 -4.62 -3.26 27.76
N TYR A 608 -3.30 -3.19 27.52
CA TYR A 608 -2.28 -3.96 28.27
C TYR A 608 -2.17 -3.51 29.74
N ALA A 609 -2.45 -2.23 30.00
CA ALA A 609 -2.46 -1.67 31.36
C ALA A 609 -3.88 -1.59 31.97
N GLY A 610 -4.85 -2.33 31.40
CA GLY A 610 -6.20 -2.49 31.96
C GLY A 610 -7.12 -1.28 31.83
N GLN A 611 -6.87 -0.39 30.84
CA GLN A 611 -7.71 0.76 30.54
C GLN A 611 -8.20 0.79 29.08
N PRO A 612 -8.86 -0.28 28.56
CA PRO A 612 -9.24 -0.38 27.15
C PRO A 612 -10.21 0.74 26.69
N TRP A 613 -10.91 1.41 27.61
CA TRP A 613 -11.79 2.54 27.27
C TRP A 613 -11.02 3.77 26.75
N LYS A 614 -9.76 4.00 27.15
CA LYS A 614 -8.95 5.11 26.62
C LYS A 614 -8.57 4.87 25.17
N THR A 615 -8.34 3.62 24.78
CA THR A 615 -8.21 3.24 23.36
C THR A 615 -9.43 3.70 22.56
N ALA A 616 -10.65 3.47 23.07
CA ALA A 616 -11.87 3.84 22.35
C ALA A 616 -11.96 5.37 22.10
N ASP A 617 -11.57 6.19 23.07
CA ASP A 617 -11.56 7.65 22.93
C ASP A 617 -10.62 8.10 21.81
N LEU A 618 -9.41 7.55 21.78
CA LEU A 618 -8.40 7.89 20.78
C LEU A 618 -8.79 7.39 19.39
N ILE A 619 -9.24 6.15 19.24
CA ILE A 619 -9.65 5.60 17.96
C ILE A 619 -10.77 6.44 17.35
N ARG A 620 -11.81 6.80 18.10
CA ARG A 620 -12.90 7.65 17.61
C ARG A 620 -12.43 9.06 17.22
N LYS A 621 -11.41 9.59 17.89
CA LYS A 621 -10.80 10.87 17.53
C LYS A 621 -10.01 10.75 16.22
N ILE A 622 -9.15 9.76 16.12
CA ILE A 622 -8.32 9.48 14.93
C ILE A 622 -9.21 9.26 13.69
N ASP A 623 -10.21 8.38 13.79
CA ASP A 623 -11.14 8.08 12.70
C ASP A 623 -11.86 9.33 12.19
N ARG A 624 -12.29 10.21 13.09
CA ARG A 624 -13.02 11.42 12.73
C ARG A 624 -12.14 12.50 12.12
N GLU A 625 -10.91 12.65 12.63
CA GLU A 625 -10.04 13.78 12.30
C GLU A 625 -9.08 13.47 11.15
N PHE A 626 -8.68 12.22 10.97
CA PHE A 626 -7.62 11.84 10.04
C PHE A 626 -8.06 10.91 8.91
N TYR A 627 -9.33 10.44 8.92
CA TYR A 627 -9.89 9.64 7.84
C TYR A 627 -11.21 10.24 7.38
N THR A 628 -11.20 10.93 6.24
CA THR A 628 -12.39 11.61 5.71
C THR A 628 -12.63 11.23 4.25
N ALA A 629 -13.87 11.41 3.79
CA ALA A 629 -14.25 11.14 2.39
C ALA A 629 -13.93 12.33 1.47
N LYS A 630 -12.71 12.89 1.59
CA LYS A 630 -12.24 14.04 0.81
C LYS A 630 -10.90 13.72 0.15
N PRO A 631 -10.48 14.48 -0.87
CA PRO A 631 -9.15 14.31 -1.46
C PRO A 631 -7.99 14.44 -0.44
N ASP A 632 -8.11 15.31 0.56
CA ASP A 632 -7.17 15.43 1.68
C ASP A 632 -7.53 14.53 2.89
N GLY A 633 -8.21 13.42 2.63
CA GLY A 633 -8.81 12.54 3.65
C GLY A 633 -7.84 11.59 4.35
N LEU A 634 -6.55 11.66 4.08
CA LEU A 634 -5.48 10.95 4.80
C LEU A 634 -4.49 11.96 5.35
N CYS A 635 -4.00 11.74 6.56
CA CYS A 635 -3.15 12.70 7.27
C CYS A 635 -1.64 12.54 7.01
N GLY A 636 -1.21 11.51 6.32
CA GLY A 636 0.17 11.18 5.97
C GLY A 636 0.21 10.25 4.78
N ASN A 637 1.42 9.80 4.42
CA ASN A 637 1.63 8.79 3.39
C ASN A 637 0.68 7.61 3.61
N GLU A 638 0.04 7.14 2.56
CA GLU A 638 -0.85 5.98 2.67
C GLU A 638 -0.03 4.68 2.88
N ASP A 639 1.22 4.70 2.43
CA ASP A 639 2.26 3.69 2.55
C ASP A 639 1.81 2.29 2.17
N VAL A 640 1.46 2.20 0.87
CA VAL A 640 1.28 0.93 0.17
C VAL A 640 0.23 0.04 0.86
N GLY A 641 -0.84 0.68 1.36
CA GLY A 641 -1.96 0.01 2.01
C GLY A 641 -1.92 -0.02 3.54
N GLN A 642 -0.84 0.43 4.19
CA GLN A 642 -0.73 0.31 5.65
C GLN A 642 -1.64 1.27 6.41
N MET A 643 -1.66 2.56 6.06
CA MET A 643 -2.56 3.55 6.65
C MET A 643 -4.03 3.12 6.50
N SER A 644 -4.37 2.59 5.32
CA SER A 644 -5.70 2.08 4.99
C SER A 644 -6.03 0.79 5.75
N ALA A 645 -5.09 -0.15 5.89
CA ALA A 645 -5.29 -1.37 6.67
C ALA A 645 -5.52 -1.07 8.16
N TRP A 646 -4.86 -0.04 8.69
CA TRP A 646 -5.14 0.44 10.05
C TRP A 646 -6.61 0.84 10.20
N TYR A 647 -7.13 1.64 9.26
CA TYR A 647 -8.53 2.06 9.28
C TYR A 647 -9.50 0.89 9.13
N VAL A 648 -9.19 -0.06 8.24
CA VAL A 648 -10.02 -1.28 8.07
C VAL A 648 -10.13 -2.05 9.38
N PHE A 649 -9.01 -2.35 10.04
CA PHE A 649 -9.02 -3.05 11.31
C PHE A 649 -9.71 -2.26 12.42
N SER A 650 -9.40 -0.98 12.55
CA SER A 650 -9.99 -0.11 13.58
C SER A 650 -11.50 0.01 13.40
N SER A 651 -11.99 0.10 12.16
CA SER A 651 -13.42 0.11 11.84
C SER A 651 -14.13 -1.18 12.24
N LEU A 652 -13.44 -2.33 12.13
CA LEU A 652 -13.93 -3.63 12.61
C LEU A 652 -13.88 -3.77 14.14
N GLY A 653 -13.13 -2.89 14.81
CA GLY A 653 -13.02 -2.80 16.26
C GLY A 653 -11.84 -3.53 16.89
N PHE A 654 -10.81 -3.93 16.14
CA PHE A 654 -9.61 -4.58 16.65
C PHE A 654 -8.38 -4.31 15.79
N TYR A 655 -7.16 -4.48 16.34
CA TYR A 655 -5.90 -4.17 15.66
C TYR A 655 -4.78 -5.16 16.04
N PRO A 656 -3.91 -5.61 15.09
CA PRO A 656 -2.76 -6.47 15.37
C PRO A 656 -1.60 -5.66 15.96
N VAL A 657 -1.50 -5.55 17.29
CA VAL A 657 -0.44 -4.77 17.95
C VAL A 657 0.93 -5.42 17.80
N ASN A 658 0.99 -6.73 17.94
CA ASN A 658 2.24 -7.49 17.90
C ASN A 658 2.21 -8.47 16.71
N PRO A 659 3.06 -8.29 15.70
CA PRO A 659 3.19 -9.27 14.63
C PRO A 659 3.64 -10.63 15.18
N ALA A 660 3.28 -11.70 14.50
CA ALA A 660 3.66 -13.08 14.81
C ALA A 660 3.15 -13.62 16.16
N ASN A 661 2.25 -12.94 16.90
CA ASN A 661 1.59 -13.52 18.07
C ASN A 661 0.12 -13.93 17.83
N GLY A 662 -0.43 -13.57 16.68
CA GLY A 662 -1.79 -13.92 16.27
C GLY A 662 -2.90 -13.31 17.14
N ALA A 663 -2.64 -12.22 17.88
CA ALA A 663 -3.62 -11.53 18.70
C ALA A 663 -3.98 -10.16 18.12
N TYR A 664 -5.26 -9.82 18.18
CA TYR A 664 -5.83 -8.52 17.79
C TYR A 664 -6.43 -7.86 19.03
N VAL A 665 -5.96 -6.67 19.38
CA VAL A 665 -6.41 -5.92 20.56
C VAL A 665 -7.67 -5.14 20.20
N PHE A 666 -8.70 -5.21 21.05
CA PHE A 666 -9.95 -4.49 20.83
C PHE A 666 -9.78 -2.97 20.99
N GLY A 667 -10.36 -2.24 20.05
CA GLY A 667 -10.56 -0.79 20.09
C GLY A 667 -12.05 -0.44 20.26
N THR A 668 -12.61 0.27 19.27
CA THR A 668 -14.02 0.61 19.21
C THR A 668 -14.51 0.52 17.75
N PRO A 669 -15.47 -0.37 17.43
CA PRO A 669 -15.93 -0.53 16.07
C PRO A 669 -16.67 0.70 15.55
N LEU A 670 -16.53 1.03 14.24
CA LEU A 670 -17.31 2.06 13.56
C LEU A 670 -18.56 1.49 12.89
N VAL A 671 -18.54 0.21 12.57
CA VAL A 671 -19.60 -0.48 11.82
C VAL A 671 -20.75 -0.91 12.75
N LYS A 672 -21.94 -1.11 12.20
CA LYS A 672 -23.06 -1.78 12.88
C LYS A 672 -22.97 -3.29 12.77
N ASN A 673 -22.60 -3.77 11.61
CA ASN A 673 -22.35 -5.17 11.34
C ASN A 673 -21.17 -5.30 10.38
N ALA A 674 -20.41 -6.38 10.51
CA ALA A 674 -19.42 -6.78 9.52
C ALA A 674 -19.47 -8.29 9.31
N ARG A 675 -19.25 -8.72 8.07
CA ARG A 675 -19.07 -10.12 7.71
C ARG A 675 -17.75 -10.28 6.98
N ILE A 676 -16.86 -11.07 7.54
CA ILE A 676 -15.55 -11.41 6.96
C ILE A 676 -15.66 -12.79 6.32
N GLU A 677 -15.52 -12.85 4.99
CA GLU A 677 -15.58 -14.09 4.22
C GLU A 677 -14.22 -14.80 4.29
N LEU A 678 -14.22 -16.02 4.81
CA LEU A 678 -13.00 -16.79 5.10
C LEU A 678 -12.73 -17.91 4.08
N GLY A 679 -13.54 -17.99 3.03
CA GLY A 679 -13.52 -19.10 2.07
C GLY A 679 -14.20 -20.36 2.59
N SER A 680 -14.39 -21.37 1.70
CA SER A 680 -15.01 -22.67 2.03
C SER A 680 -16.33 -22.55 2.80
N ASN A 681 -17.17 -21.57 2.44
CA ASN A 681 -18.46 -21.25 3.10
C ASN A 681 -18.35 -20.88 4.58
N LYS A 682 -17.17 -20.49 5.05
CA LYS A 682 -16.97 -19.96 6.39
C LYS A 682 -16.98 -18.46 6.38
N ALA A 683 -17.53 -17.86 7.43
CA ALA A 683 -17.47 -16.43 7.70
C ALA A 683 -17.33 -16.16 9.20
N PHE A 684 -16.81 -14.99 9.52
CA PHE A 684 -16.81 -14.45 10.87
C PHE A 684 -17.69 -13.21 10.87
N ASP A 685 -18.80 -13.27 11.60
CA ASP A 685 -19.79 -12.21 11.68
C ASP A 685 -19.58 -11.37 12.95
N VAL A 686 -19.52 -10.06 12.80
CA VAL A 686 -19.43 -9.09 13.90
C VAL A 686 -20.71 -8.27 13.92
N LYS A 687 -21.42 -8.28 15.05
CA LYS A 687 -22.60 -7.45 15.28
C LYS A 687 -22.31 -6.47 16.43
N VAL A 688 -22.56 -5.19 16.20
CA VAL A 688 -22.33 -4.14 17.19
C VAL A 688 -23.66 -3.56 17.65
N VAL A 689 -24.00 -3.82 18.89
CA VAL A 689 -25.28 -3.41 19.51
C VAL A 689 -25.11 -2.07 20.18
N ASN A 690 -26.05 -1.13 19.93
CA ASN A 690 -26.05 0.23 20.47
C ASN A 690 -24.85 1.10 20.06
N ASN A 691 -24.27 0.87 18.90
CA ASN A 691 -23.16 1.71 18.41
C ASN A 691 -23.66 3.10 18.00
N SER A 692 -23.06 4.15 18.57
CA SER A 692 -23.30 5.55 18.18
C SER A 692 -22.05 6.40 18.48
N ALA A 693 -22.11 7.70 18.20
CA ALA A 693 -21.04 8.64 18.55
C ALA A 693 -20.79 8.67 20.07
N GLU A 694 -21.86 8.58 20.88
CA GLU A 694 -21.83 8.60 22.34
C GLU A 694 -21.50 7.21 22.91
N ASN A 695 -22.09 6.14 22.32
CA ASN A 695 -21.92 4.76 22.77
C ASN A 695 -20.69 4.14 22.13
N LYS A 696 -19.51 4.60 22.55
CA LYS A 696 -18.20 4.21 21.98
C LYS A 696 -17.42 3.21 22.83
N TYR A 697 -17.90 2.89 24.04
CA TYR A 697 -17.18 2.01 24.96
C TYR A 697 -17.78 0.61 24.97
N ILE A 698 -16.93 -0.40 24.77
CA ILE A 698 -17.34 -1.80 24.89
C ILE A 698 -17.75 -2.07 26.36
N GLN A 699 -18.97 -2.59 26.52
CA GLN A 699 -19.52 -3.00 27.84
C GLN A 699 -19.36 -4.50 28.05
N LYS A 700 -19.58 -5.29 27.02
CA LYS A 700 -19.40 -6.74 27.01
C LYS A 700 -19.26 -7.25 25.58
N ILE A 701 -18.65 -8.42 25.43
CA ILE A 701 -18.62 -9.19 24.19
C ILE A 701 -19.21 -10.56 24.43
N VAL A 702 -19.98 -11.06 23.47
CA VAL A 702 -20.46 -12.43 23.41
C VAL A 702 -19.87 -13.07 22.15
N LEU A 703 -19.06 -14.11 22.32
CA LEU A 703 -18.40 -14.83 21.23
C LEU A 703 -19.00 -16.24 21.13
N ASN A 704 -19.62 -16.56 20.01
CA ASN A 704 -20.29 -17.83 19.78
C ASN A 704 -21.26 -18.21 20.92
N GLY A 705 -22.07 -17.23 21.37
CA GLY A 705 -23.06 -17.39 22.42
C GLY A 705 -22.51 -17.39 23.86
N LYS A 706 -21.19 -17.25 24.05
CA LYS A 706 -20.55 -17.25 25.38
C LYS A 706 -19.95 -15.88 25.72
N ALA A 707 -20.03 -15.50 27.00
CA ALA A 707 -19.39 -14.27 27.46
C ALA A 707 -17.87 -14.30 27.21
N TYR A 708 -17.34 -13.19 26.69
CA TYR A 708 -15.94 -13.04 26.34
C TYR A 708 -15.36 -11.79 26.99
N ASN A 709 -14.56 -11.97 28.03
CA ASN A 709 -14.06 -10.87 28.86
C ASN A 709 -12.68 -10.35 28.44
N LYS A 710 -11.99 -11.03 27.54
CA LYS A 710 -10.64 -10.63 27.09
C LYS A 710 -10.71 -9.38 26.23
N SER A 711 -9.77 -8.46 26.40
CA SER A 711 -9.63 -7.25 25.59
C SER A 711 -8.83 -7.50 24.28
N PHE A 712 -8.74 -8.74 23.83
CA PHE A 712 -8.12 -9.15 22.56
C PHE A 712 -8.81 -10.37 21.96
N LEU A 713 -8.66 -10.55 20.65
CA LEU A 713 -9.20 -11.67 19.87
C LEU A 713 -8.05 -12.42 19.21
N LEU A 714 -8.12 -13.75 19.11
CA LEU A 714 -7.08 -14.55 18.46
C LEU A 714 -7.39 -14.78 16.96
N HIS A 715 -6.37 -14.74 16.12
CA HIS A 715 -6.47 -15.06 14.70
C HIS A 715 -7.19 -16.39 14.44
N LYS A 716 -6.80 -17.44 15.16
CA LYS A 716 -7.44 -18.76 15.04
C LYS A 716 -8.95 -18.72 15.33
N THR A 717 -9.42 -17.80 16.17
CA THR A 717 -10.84 -17.63 16.48
C THR A 717 -11.58 -17.01 15.29
N ILE A 718 -11.00 -15.99 14.65
CA ILE A 718 -11.54 -15.40 13.41
C ILE A 718 -11.60 -16.47 12.34
N MET A 719 -10.50 -17.19 12.10
CA MET A 719 -10.37 -18.18 11.02
C MET A 719 -11.21 -19.45 11.23
N ALA A 720 -11.64 -19.71 12.48
CA ALA A 720 -12.62 -20.77 12.77
C ALA A 720 -14.02 -20.42 12.25
N GLY A 721 -14.30 -19.14 12.04
CA GLY A 721 -15.64 -18.61 11.76
C GLY A 721 -16.49 -18.51 13.02
N GLY A 722 -17.71 -17.98 12.88
CA GLY A 722 -18.66 -17.83 13.98
C GLY A 722 -19.15 -16.40 14.14
N ASN A 723 -19.69 -16.08 15.33
CA ASN A 723 -20.36 -14.81 15.60
C ASN A 723 -19.75 -14.10 16.81
N MET A 724 -19.61 -12.79 16.72
CA MET A 724 -19.19 -11.92 17.81
C MET A 724 -20.16 -10.74 17.97
N ASP A 725 -20.87 -10.69 19.08
CA ASP A 725 -21.73 -9.56 19.44
C ASP A 725 -20.98 -8.63 20.40
N ILE A 726 -20.80 -7.36 20.01
CA ILE A 726 -20.17 -6.32 20.81
C ILE A 726 -21.24 -5.36 21.31
N TYR A 727 -21.41 -5.22 22.62
CA TYR A 727 -22.38 -4.33 23.23
C TYR A 727 -21.71 -3.04 23.67
N MET A 728 -22.17 -1.92 23.13
CA MET A 728 -21.61 -0.60 23.36
C MET A 728 -22.41 0.22 24.37
N GLY A 729 -21.75 1.16 25.03
CA GLY A 729 -22.37 2.11 25.96
C GLY A 729 -21.62 3.45 25.99
N ASN A 730 -22.24 4.45 26.64
CA ASN A 730 -21.73 5.82 26.70
C ASN A 730 -20.81 6.11 27.90
N LYS A 731 -20.56 5.12 28.74
CA LYS A 731 -19.63 5.24 29.90
C LYS A 731 -18.56 4.16 29.84
N PRO A 732 -17.31 4.46 30.22
CA PRO A 732 -16.24 3.47 30.32
C PRO A 732 -16.63 2.26 31.19
N SER A 733 -16.49 1.05 30.66
CA SER A 733 -16.61 -0.18 31.46
C SER A 733 -15.38 -0.33 32.35
N LYS A 734 -15.60 -0.51 33.65
CA LYS A 734 -14.54 -0.75 34.63
C LYS A 734 -14.37 -2.25 34.95
N THR A 735 -15.06 -3.12 34.24
CA THR A 735 -15.10 -4.57 34.51
C THR A 735 -14.65 -5.39 33.30
N TRP A 736 -14.99 -4.99 32.04
CA TRP A 736 -14.64 -5.71 30.86
C TRP A 736 -13.18 -5.41 30.44
N GLY A 737 -12.36 -6.45 30.22
CA GLY A 737 -10.97 -6.35 29.75
C GLY A 737 -9.97 -5.76 30.73
N VAL A 738 -10.37 -5.54 32.00
CA VAL A 738 -9.57 -4.82 33.00
C VAL A 738 -8.67 -5.75 33.82
N LYS A 739 -9.16 -6.95 34.12
CA LYS A 739 -8.43 -7.91 34.98
C LYS A 739 -7.14 -8.37 34.26
N PRO A 740 -6.03 -8.60 34.97
CA PRO A 740 -4.78 -9.06 34.34
C PRO A 740 -4.94 -10.28 33.43
N ALA A 741 -5.79 -11.24 33.76
CA ALA A 741 -6.07 -12.43 32.95
C ALA A 741 -6.87 -12.13 31.65
N ASP A 742 -7.50 -10.97 31.58
CA ASP A 742 -8.32 -10.55 30.42
C ASP A 742 -7.57 -9.56 29.49
N ARG A 743 -6.39 -9.10 29.89
CA ARG A 743 -5.55 -8.17 29.10
C ARG A 743 -4.83 -8.89 27.96
N PRO A 744 -4.45 -8.20 26.88
CA PRO A 744 -3.57 -8.75 25.88
C PRO A 744 -2.24 -9.19 26.50
N VAL A 745 -1.60 -10.18 25.92
CA VAL A 745 -0.29 -10.70 26.36
C VAL A 745 0.67 -10.51 25.22
N SER A 746 1.83 -9.91 25.48
CA SER A 746 2.98 -9.96 24.58
C SER A 746 3.45 -11.42 24.53
N GLY A 747 3.86 -11.89 23.38
CA GLY A 747 4.17 -13.30 23.21
C GLY A 747 5.25 -13.81 24.18
N LYS A 748 4.97 -14.92 24.86
CA LYS A 748 5.94 -15.68 25.67
C LYS A 748 6.46 -16.89 24.89
#